data_7a57ce15908ccc0a65f6aeeb6c1de998
#
_entry.id   7a57ce15908ccc0a65f6aeeb6c1de998
#
_cell.length_a   1.000
_cell.length_b   1.000
_cell.length_c   1.000
_cell.angle_alpha   90.00
_cell.angle_beta   90.00
_cell.angle_gamma   90.00
#
_symmetry.space_group_name_H-M   'P 1'
#
loop_
_entity.id
_entity.type
_entity.pdbx_description
1 polymer ?
#
loop_
_entity_poly.entity_id
_entity_poly.type
_entity_poly.pdbx_seq_one_letter_code
_entity_poly.pdbx_strand_id
1 'polypeptide(L)'
;GISTGAETAAAVVSCQSGVFYVGGYFVFKEAESVILEKFNSTPSYRVGFQVTESIITSDTDGNLLDPAQGAYNYAAAGANRFKIALGLSAKVYTAADAVEAAADENFYQLLKLDSGVKLEETNYPIYSDLEKTLAKRTYDESGDYTVKPFEFKVHESVTINENEGLFVAGEITDDNFVAANDQLQLEVSPHKAYVRGHEFETFTSKFMTMIKARDFETVNAGVTVAELGNFVYVTNIYGGPDISPISGETTAFKQIDLYDTETATRGSASGNHIGVARARGLEYFSGTAGASSSNTEALYKLYLFDVRPFTKLTMSGTPSPTLTANHSNGGVQVKGSSSGATGFVFADGTSAATILLTNVVGSFSVGETITASDSAETDDIVETSGNVDLTISIVDTFQFSDTRQMFMDDATSGEDFTADIVLDQASNVFLEILLEDDVNSSIELETETGSGNIIQQGRDTQSAILKTPEKNALLYKLPKKVVKTLLTTTNQGESDTQYTIRKQLIGTTTSSGVTFNAGSGETFVSHSEKDYTLSILTDGGGAAQGDIVSIASTLSGAGTSSITILDATNLPTGTKVKLIATLLKTSAAHKSKTVNLMKKLAVNPGDTDAFGTRPTDRTISLGRADAFKLVAVFDSENTSTEVTIPSLTLGTITGTFTRGELITGSASGATARIIDVSSPMEYVLATTTEFVVGETITGFSSTATSTVTALTAGSINVKNNYSLDTGMRDNFYDISRIVRRNNVSSPTGKVIVIYDYFEHGAGDLMTVDSYVDIADQMTYEDIPTYTASKIDPDTPSPTGAFPLYDTYDFRPRVENIAGTSTEITTTDEITGNSFDFFHRQYDGTGASMSDVPKPDSFIQSDFEYYLPYIANIEVSERGKISIFRGPAAEVPKPPAVHPSMMKVAQVFVPAFTFAPQEVQIKRERHQRYTMKDIGEIEKRVQNVEYYTSLNLLERSAQDLEVTDANGLNRFKSGFVVDNFAGHRTGDIGNPDYKVSIDPEN
;
A
#
# COMPACT_ATOMS: atom_id res chain seq x y z
N GLY A 1 30.61 -13.64 -14.63
CA GLY A 1 31.72 -12.79 -14.28
C GLY A 1 32.61 -12.62 -15.48
N ILE A 2 32.59 -11.45 -16.14
CA ILE A 2 33.54 -11.13 -17.21
C ILE A 2 34.84 -10.70 -16.53
N SER A 3 35.83 -11.55 -16.57
CA SER A 3 37.20 -11.18 -16.19
C SER A 3 37.71 -10.16 -17.21
N THR A 4 37.90 -8.93 -16.82
CA THR A 4 38.62 -7.91 -17.57
C THR A 4 40.10 -8.26 -17.54
N GLY A 5 40.60 -8.88 -18.63
CA GLY A 5 42.05 -9.12 -18.72
C GLY A 5 42.51 -10.20 -19.65
N ALA A 6 41.94 -10.34 -20.81
CA ALA A 6 42.55 -10.86 -22.05
C ALA A 6 41.49 -10.78 -23.15
N GLU A 7 41.66 -9.97 -24.15
CA GLU A 7 40.91 -10.06 -25.40
C GLU A 7 41.19 -11.40 -26.03
N THR A 8 40.30 -12.36 -25.85
CA THR A 8 40.38 -13.65 -26.54
C THR A 8 39.53 -13.57 -27.79
N ALA A 9 40.16 -13.50 -28.93
CA ALA A 9 39.48 -13.57 -30.22
C ALA A 9 38.86 -14.97 -30.38
N ALA A 10 37.55 -15.04 -30.50
CA ALA A 10 36.80 -16.26 -30.79
C ALA A 10 36.28 -16.18 -32.24
N ALA A 11 36.39 -17.25 -33.01
CA ALA A 11 35.77 -17.34 -34.32
C ALA A 11 34.37 -17.93 -34.19
N VAL A 12 33.35 -17.16 -34.57
CA VAL A 12 31.95 -17.57 -34.54
C VAL A 12 31.33 -17.43 -35.91
N VAL A 13 30.59 -18.43 -36.35
CA VAL A 13 29.78 -18.39 -37.57
C VAL A 13 28.32 -18.47 -37.21
N SER A 14 27.52 -17.54 -37.74
CA SER A 14 26.08 -17.49 -37.54
C SER A 14 25.36 -17.70 -38.86
N CYS A 15 24.37 -18.59 -38.86
CA CYS A 15 23.43 -18.77 -39.95
C CYS A 15 22.12 -18.09 -39.61
N GLN A 16 21.59 -17.26 -40.49
CA GLN A 16 20.28 -16.63 -40.30
C GLN A 16 19.15 -17.61 -40.58
N SER A 17 17.99 -17.31 -40.04
CA SER A 17 16.78 -18.11 -40.31
C SER A 17 16.44 -18.07 -41.80
N GLY A 18 16.04 -19.19 -42.36
CA GLY A 18 15.69 -19.31 -43.78
C GLY A 18 15.15 -20.69 -44.12
N VAL A 19 14.68 -20.82 -45.37
CA VAL A 19 14.22 -22.10 -45.90
C VAL A 19 15.33 -22.63 -46.81
N PHE A 20 15.75 -23.85 -46.54
CA PHE A 20 16.83 -24.51 -47.25
C PHE A 20 16.28 -25.75 -48.01
N TYR A 21 16.71 -25.93 -49.25
CA TYR A 21 16.36 -27.13 -50.01
C TYR A 21 17.43 -28.22 -49.76
N VAL A 22 17.01 -29.26 -49.03
CA VAL A 22 17.89 -30.34 -48.60
C VAL A 22 17.17 -31.67 -48.75
N GLY A 23 17.84 -32.66 -49.40
CA GLY A 23 17.31 -34.00 -49.54
C GLY A 23 15.97 -34.09 -50.28
N GLY A 24 15.64 -33.16 -51.17
CA GLY A 24 14.37 -33.13 -51.89
C GLY A 24 13.27 -32.33 -51.18
N TYR A 25 13.55 -31.74 -50.04
CA TYR A 25 12.56 -31.04 -49.21
C TYR A 25 12.98 -29.60 -48.93
N PHE A 26 11.99 -28.72 -48.80
CA PHE A 26 12.21 -27.38 -48.28
C PHE A 26 12.07 -27.41 -46.76
N VAL A 27 13.17 -27.19 -46.06
CA VAL A 27 13.23 -27.28 -44.60
C VAL A 27 13.52 -25.88 -44.04
N PHE A 28 12.64 -25.41 -43.15
CA PHE A 28 12.84 -24.18 -42.41
C PHE A 28 13.86 -24.41 -41.29
N LYS A 29 14.80 -23.47 -41.17
CA LYS A 29 15.80 -23.45 -40.10
C LYS A 29 15.80 -22.10 -39.44
N GLU A 30 15.74 -22.09 -38.12
CA GLU A 30 15.94 -20.88 -37.33
C GLU A 30 17.40 -20.44 -37.31
N ALA A 31 17.61 -19.18 -36.92
CA ALA A 31 18.95 -18.65 -36.78
C ALA A 31 19.75 -19.44 -35.73
N GLU A 32 20.95 -19.84 -36.08
CA GLU A 32 21.85 -20.60 -35.21
C GLU A 32 23.27 -20.12 -35.34
N SER A 33 24.04 -20.19 -34.23
CA SER A 33 25.46 -19.81 -34.24
C SER A 33 26.32 -20.96 -33.72
N VAL A 34 27.47 -21.14 -34.29
CA VAL A 34 28.47 -22.14 -33.88
C VAL A 34 29.82 -21.48 -33.65
N ILE A 35 30.44 -21.80 -32.52
CA ILE A 35 31.78 -21.37 -32.18
C ILE A 35 32.73 -22.35 -32.83
N LEU A 36 33.59 -21.87 -33.71
CA LEU A 36 34.61 -22.70 -34.40
C LEU A 36 35.78 -22.97 -33.47
N GLU A 37 36.38 -21.91 -32.95
CA GLU A 37 37.48 -21.97 -32.00
C GLU A 37 37.40 -20.79 -31.01
N LYS A 38 37.78 -21.05 -29.73
CA LYS A 38 37.68 -20.04 -28.67
C LYS A 38 38.86 -19.08 -28.60
N PHE A 39 40.01 -19.43 -29.18
CA PHE A 39 41.24 -18.67 -29.00
C PHE A 39 42.03 -18.49 -30.32
N ASN A 40 41.35 -18.70 -31.43
CA ASN A 40 41.96 -18.60 -32.77
C ASN A 40 41.09 -17.75 -33.68
N SER A 41 41.67 -16.73 -34.30
CA SER A 41 40.98 -15.83 -35.24
C SER A 41 41.10 -16.31 -36.71
N THR A 42 41.89 -17.32 -36.97
CA THR A 42 42.17 -17.86 -38.33
C THR A 42 41.85 -19.35 -38.41
N PRO A 43 40.59 -19.78 -38.11
CA PRO A 43 40.26 -21.20 -38.15
C PRO A 43 40.09 -21.74 -39.55
N SER A 44 40.38 -23.05 -39.75
CA SER A 44 40.11 -23.77 -40.98
C SER A 44 38.97 -24.78 -40.74
N TYR A 45 37.79 -24.44 -41.25
CA TYR A 45 36.56 -25.21 -41.00
C TYR A 45 35.63 -25.23 -42.21
N ARG A 46 34.87 -26.33 -42.31
CA ARG A 46 33.67 -26.41 -43.14
C ARG A 46 32.46 -26.27 -42.20
N VAL A 47 31.66 -25.29 -42.45
CA VAL A 47 30.42 -25.03 -41.66
C VAL A 47 29.23 -25.31 -42.56
N GLY A 48 28.28 -26.06 -42.07
CA GLY A 48 27.08 -26.42 -42.81
C GLY A 48 26.04 -27.10 -41.93
N PHE A 49 25.00 -27.57 -42.60
CA PHE A 49 23.95 -28.30 -41.90
C PHE A 49 24.24 -29.79 -41.83
N GLN A 50 24.21 -30.34 -40.65
CA GLN A 50 24.06 -31.77 -40.42
C GLN A 50 22.55 -32.10 -40.46
N VAL A 51 22.16 -32.93 -41.39
CA VAL A 51 20.76 -33.35 -41.56
C VAL A 51 20.52 -34.58 -40.71
N THR A 52 19.44 -34.53 -39.97
CA THR A 52 18.96 -35.67 -39.19
C THR A 52 17.53 -36.00 -39.63
N GLU A 53 17.33 -37.21 -40.08
CA GLU A 53 16.03 -37.71 -40.45
C GLU A 53 15.54 -38.69 -39.39
N SER A 54 14.30 -38.57 -39.03
CA SER A 54 13.67 -39.45 -38.03
C SER A 54 12.18 -39.66 -38.31
N ILE A 55 11.64 -40.76 -37.81
CA ILE A 55 10.22 -41.04 -37.84
C ILE A 55 9.70 -40.89 -36.41
N ILE A 56 8.79 -39.95 -36.22
CA ILE A 56 8.10 -39.73 -34.97
C ILE A 56 6.90 -40.68 -34.93
N THR A 57 6.85 -41.54 -33.94
CA THR A 57 5.77 -42.50 -33.70
C THR A 57 4.96 -42.08 -32.45
N SER A 58 3.83 -42.69 -32.29
CA SER A 58 3.00 -42.49 -31.06
C SER A 58 3.69 -42.90 -29.76
N ASP A 59 4.74 -43.69 -29.82
CA ASP A 59 5.57 -44.06 -28.67
C ASP A 59 6.54 -42.96 -28.27
N THR A 60 6.91 -42.08 -29.24
CA THR A 60 7.85 -40.95 -29.05
C THR A 60 7.12 -39.60 -28.87
N ASP A 61 5.89 -39.49 -29.31
CA ASP A 61 5.03 -38.31 -29.21
C ASP A 61 3.60 -38.71 -28.89
N GLY A 62 3.19 -38.57 -27.64
CA GLY A 62 1.82 -38.89 -27.18
C GLY A 62 0.72 -38.05 -27.85
N ASN A 63 1.08 -36.91 -28.48
CA ASN A 63 0.12 -36.12 -29.28
C ASN A 63 -0.32 -36.81 -30.57
N LEU A 64 0.31 -37.88 -30.95
CA LEU A 64 -0.11 -38.74 -32.06
C LEU A 64 -1.15 -39.81 -31.66
N LEU A 65 -1.56 -39.86 -30.42
CA LEU A 65 -2.65 -40.66 -29.95
C LEU A 65 -4.01 -39.92 -30.14
N ASP A 66 -5.06 -40.65 -30.35
CA ASP A 66 -6.41 -40.08 -30.47
C ASP A 66 -6.85 -39.47 -29.12
N PRO A 67 -7.10 -38.14 -29.02
CA PRO A 67 -7.42 -37.46 -27.76
C PRO A 67 -8.91 -37.67 -27.34
N ALA A 68 -9.73 -38.31 -28.14
CA ALA A 68 -11.16 -38.38 -27.91
C ALA A 68 -11.51 -39.32 -26.74
N GLN A 69 -11.47 -38.84 -25.52
CA GLN A 69 -11.87 -39.61 -24.33
C GLN A 69 -13.33 -40.03 -24.42
N GLY A 70 -13.58 -41.31 -24.11
CA GLY A 70 -14.92 -41.90 -24.18
C GLY A 70 -15.34 -42.46 -25.55
N ALA A 71 -14.52 -42.33 -26.60
CA ALA A 71 -14.72 -42.98 -27.89
C ALA A 71 -13.99 -44.32 -27.94
N TYR A 72 -14.47 -45.24 -28.82
CA TYR A 72 -13.86 -46.55 -28.99
C TYR A 72 -12.39 -46.52 -29.42
N ASN A 73 -11.97 -45.46 -30.06
CA ASN A 73 -10.61 -45.27 -30.57
C ASN A 73 -9.74 -44.42 -29.65
N TYR A 74 -10.14 -44.09 -28.42
CA TYR A 74 -9.34 -43.33 -27.48
C TYR A 74 -7.93 -43.93 -27.32
N ALA A 75 -6.94 -43.11 -27.39
CA ALA A 75 -5.52 -43.46 -27.37
C ALA A 75 -5.06 -44.40 -28.50
N ALA A 76 -5.85 -44.55 -29.59
CA ALA A 76 -5.36 -45.23 -30.77
C ALA A 76 -4.20 -44.48 -31.43
N ALA A 77 -3.21 -45.24 -31.91
CA ALA A 77 -2.03 -44.64 -32.56
C ALA A 77 -2.41 -43.97 -33.89
N GLY A 78 -2.03 -42.74 -34.04
CA GLY A 78 -2.17 -42.00 -35.31
C GLY A 78 -1.03 -42.31 -36.30
N ALA A 79 -1.03 -41.59 -37.43
CA ALA A 79 -0.03 -41.76 -38.45
C ALA A 79 1.36 -41.27 -38.00
N ASN A 80 2.37 -42.05 -38.27
CA ASN A 80 3.76 -41.66 -38.05
C ASN A 80 4.14 -40.40 -38.88
N ARG A 81 5.00 -39.56 -38.36
CA ARG A 81 5.49 -38.35 -39.03
C ARG A 81 6.95 -38.46 -39.37
N PHE A 82 7.28 -38.10 -40.60
CA PHE A 82 8.66 -37.95 -41.01
C PHE A 82 9.16 -36.56 -40.60
N LYS A 83 10.27 -36.52 -39.88
CA LYS A 83 10.90 -35.28 -39.39
C LYS A 83 12.29 -35.16 -39.95
N ILE A 84 12.56 -34.00 -40.58
CA ILE A 84 13.91 -33.59 -41.00
C ILE A 84 14.31 -32.43 -40.09
N ALA A 85 15.45 -32.53 -39.47
CA ALA A 85 16.05 -31.47 -38.66
C ALA A 85 17.42 -31.09 -39.23
N LEU A 86 17.70 -29.76 -39.25
CA LEU A 86 18.96 -29.17 -39.68
C LEU A 86 19.69 -28.61 -38.47
N GLY A 87 20.84 -29.15 -38.09
CA GLY A 87 21.74 -28.60 -37.06
C GLY A 87 22.95 -27.92 -37.70
N LEU A 88 23.22 -26.68 -37.27
CA LEU A 88 24.46 -26.01 -37.74
C LEU A 88 25.68 -26.68 -37.10
N SER A 89 26.55 -27.20 -37.91
CA SER A 89 27.70 -27.97 -37.46
C SER A 89 28.97 -27.46 -38.12
N ALA A 90 30.08 -27.54 -37.44
CA ALA A 90 31.41 -27.19 -37.95
C ALA A 90 32.31 -28.44 -37.96
N LYS A 91 32.91 -28.71 -39.11
CA LYS A 91 33.92 -29.79 -39.30
C LYS A 91 35.25 -29.16 -39.58
N VAL A 92 36.32 -29.65 -38.95
CA VAL A 92 37.67 -29.16 -39.21
C VAL A 92 38.02 -29.40 -40.69
N TYR A 93 38.62 -28.42 -41.31
CA TYR A 93 39.09 -28.51 -42.71
C TYR A 93 40.59 -28.62 -42.76
N THR A 94 41.08 -29.75 -43.26
CA THR A 94 42.44 -29.93 -43.65
C THR A 94 42.47 -30.43 -45.11
N ALA A 95 43.58 -30.25 -45.82
CA ALA A 95 43.66 -30.69 -47.16
C ALA A 95 43.52 -32.25 -47.32
N ALA A 96 43.83 -33.00 -46.28
CA ALA A 96 43.64 -34.44 -46.19
C ALA A 96 42.14 -34.84 -45.95
N ASP A 97 41.41 -34.06 -45.21
CA ASP A 97 40.01 -34.34 -44.83
C ASP A 97 39.01 -33.95 -45.94
N ALA A 98 39.48 -33.30 -47.01
CA ALA A 98 38.62 -32.84 -48.09
C ALA A 98 37.89 -34.01 -48.81
N VAL A 99 38.49 -35.20 -48.86
CA VAL A 99 37.89 -36.38 -49.46
C VAL A 99 36.83 -37.03 -48.56
N GLU A 100 37.10 -37.17 -47.27
CA GLU A 100 36.14 -37.73 -46.31
C GLU A 100 34.93 -36.80 -46.09
N ALA A 101 35.15 -35.52 -46.02
CA ALA A 101 34.08 -34.56 -45.86
C ALA A 101 33.17 -34.39 -47.07
N ALA A 102 33.66 -34.70 -48.26
CA ALA A 102 32.86 -34.77 -49.48
C ALA A 102 31.99 -36.03 -49.57
N ALA A 103 32.31 -37.07 -48.83
CA ALA A 103 31.56 -38.32 -48.76
C ALA A 103 30.47 -38.37 -47.71
N ASP A 104 30.32 -37.35 -46.87
CA ASP A 104 29.25 -37.25 -45.87
C ASP A 104 27.94 -36.75 -46.52
N GLU A 105 27.09 -37.69 -46.91
CA GLU A 105 25.82 -37.43 -47.60
C GLU A 105 24.82 -36.62 -46.74
N ASN A 106 25.03 -36.57 -45.43
CA ASN A 106 24.15 -35.89 -44.51
C ASN A 106 24.67 -34.49 -44.08
N PHE A 107 25.79 -34.04 -44.68
CA PHE A 107 26.37 -32.73 -44.38
C PHE A 107 26.31 -31.79 -45.60
N TYR A 108 25.52 -30.75 -45.50
CA TYR A 108 25.40 -29.73 -46.56
C TYR A 108 26.24 -28.52 -46.23
N GLN A 109 27.33 -28.29 -46.96
CA GLN A 109 28.25 -27.19 -46.73
C GLN A 109 27.60 -25.85 -47.08
N LEU A 110 27.69 -24.88 -46.18
CA LEU A 110 27.27 -23.49 -46.38
C LEU A 110 28.49 -22.57 -46.52
N LEU A 111 29.54 -22.82 -45.77
CA LEU A 111 30.74 -21.99 -45.72
C LEU A 111 31.98 -22.86 -45.57
N LYS A 112 33.03 -22.49 -46.27
CA LYS A 112 34.35 -23.10 -46.14
C LYS A 112 35.37 -22.03 -45.85
N LEU A 113 36.09 -22.21 -44.77
CA LEU A 113 37.16 -21.34 -44.29
C LEU A 113 38.48 -22.09 -44.34
N ASP A 114 39.52 -21.43 -44.77
CA ASP A 114 40.90 -21.90 -44.63
C ASP A 114 41.77 -20.79 -44.07
N SER A 115 42.38 -21.04 -42.92
CA SER A 115 43.22 -20.06 -42.23
C SER A 115 42.48 -18.71 -42.01
N GLY A 116 41.19 -18.76 -41.73
CA GLY A 116 40.34 -17.59 -41.56
C GLY A 116 39.86 -16.92 -42.85
N VAL A 117 40.35 -17.40 -44.02
CA VAL A 117 39.92 -16.86 -45.30
C VAL A 117 38.72 -17.65 -45.83
N LYS A 118 37.70 -16.94 -46.28
CA LYS A 118 36.50 -17.53 -46.87
C LYS A 118 36.83 -18.03 -48.28
N LEU A 119 36.76 -19.36 -48.49
CA LEU A 119 36.97 -19.98 -49.79
C LEU A 119 35.69 -20.18 -50.57
N GLU A 120 34.65 -20.66 -49.90
CA GLU A 120 33.36 -20.96 -50.50
C GLU A 120 32.24 -20.49 -49.58
N GLU A 121 31.16 -19.99 -50.18
CA GLU A 121 29.94 -19.59 -49.46
C GLU A 121 28.72 -19.89 -50.33
N THR A 122 27.70 -20.51 -49.76
CA THR A 122 26.43 -20.73 -50.45
C THR A 122 25.63 -19.42 -50.45
N ASN A 123 25.46 -18.86 -51.64
CA ASN A 123 24.70 -17.63 -51.84
C ASN A 123 23.23 -17.92 -52.12
N TYR A 124 22.40 -16.89 -51.89
CA TYR A 124 21.00 -16.93 -52.28
C TYR A 124 20.84 -17.10 -53.79
N PRO A 125 19.77 -17.78 -54.27
CA PRO A 125 19.52 -17.87 -55.72
C PRO A 125 19.25 -16.48 -56.32
N ILE A 126 19.47 -16.32 -57.63
CA ILE A 126 19.32 -15.05 -58.38
C ILE A 126 17.92 -14.39 -58.19
N TYR A 127 16.89 -15.18 -57.88
CA TYR A 127 15.55 -14.68 -57.56
C TYR A 127 15.52 -13.74 -56.37
N SER A 128 16.47 -13.77 -55.47
CA SER A 128 16.57 -12.85 -54.33
C SER A 128 16.75 -11.39 -54.74
N ASP A 129 17.38 -11.11 -55.86
CA ASP A 129 17.56 -9.74 -56.37
C ASP A 129 16.25 -9.18 -56.94
N LEU A 130 15.46 -10.04 -57.57
CA LEU A 130 14.09 -9.67 -58.00
C LEU A 130 13.20 -9.37 -56.78
N GLU A 131 13.22 -10.23 -55.77
CA GLU A 131 12.52 -10.03 -54.52
C GLU A 131 12.89 -8.71 -53.86
N LYS A 132 14.18 -8.43 -53.70
CA LYS A 132 14.69 -7.16 -53.15
C LYS A 132 14.21 -5.95 -53.95
N THR A 133 14.20 -6.06 -55.27
CA THR A 133 13.77 -4.98 -56.17
C THR A 133 12.26 -4.73 -56.00
N LEU A 134 11.46 -5.78 -55.93
CA LEU A 134 10.02 -5.68 -55.73
C LEU A 134 9.71 -5.14 -54.33
N ALA A 135 10.41 -5.63 -53.28
CA ALA A 135 10.30 -5.14 -51.96
C ALA A 135 10.60 -3.63 -51.84
N LYS A 136 11.73 -3.22 -52.46
CA LYS A 136 12.09 -1.80 -52.50
C LYS A 136 10.98 -0.94 -53.15
N ARG A 137 10.43 -1.38 -54.27
CA ARG A 137 9.34 -0.68 -54.96
C ARG A 137 8.10 -0.59 -54.07
N THR A 138 7.74 -1.69 -53.41
CA THR A 138 6.59 -1.72 -52.50
C THR A 138 6.80 -0.74 -51.33
N TYR A 139 8.02 -0.69 -50.80
CA TYR A 139 8.36 0.24 -49.74
C TYR A 139 8.36 1.70 -50.20
N ASP A 140 8.92 1.98 -51.37
CA ASP A 140 8.97 3.32 -51.96
C ASP A 140 7.54 3.85 -52.24
N GLU A 141 6.60 2.96 -52.60
CA GLU A 141 5.18 3.34 -52.87
C GLU A 141 4.30 3.44 -51.62
N SER A 142 4.53 2.59 -50.64
CA SER A 142 3.54 2.41 -49.53
C SER A 142 4.17 2.53 -48.15
N GLY A 143 5.51 2.56 -48.03
CA GLY A 143 6.17 2.49 -46.72
C GLY A 143 5.92 1.15 -46.01
N ASP A 144 6.12 1.14 -44.71
CA ASP A 144 5.76 0.01 -43.83
C ASP A 144 4.26 0.08 -43.48
N TYR A 145 3.55 -1.05 -43.58
CA TYR A 145 2.13 -1.09 -43.21
C TYR A 145 1.68 -2.46 -42.75
N THR A 146 0.60 -2.47 -41.92
CA THR A 146 -0.03 -3.68 -41.39
C THR A 146 -1.29 -4.02 -42.21
N VAL A 147 -1.45 -5.30 -42.54
CA VAL A 147 -2.67 -5.85 -43.14
C VAL A 147 -3.56 -6.47 -42.07
N LYS A 148 -2.98 -7.30 -41.21
CA LYS A 148 -3.62 -7.80 -40.01
C LYS A 148 -2.89 -7.17 -38.81
N PRO A 149 -3.60 -6.43 -37.93
CA PRO A 149 -2.94 -5.68 -36.87
C PRO A 149 -2.29 -6.60 -35.85
N PHE A 150 -1.25 -6.06 -35.21
CA PHE A 150 -0.64 -6.67 -34.04
C PHE A 150 -1.52 -6.41 -32.83
N GLU A 151 -1.84 -7.46 -32.11
CA GLU A 151 -2.46 -7.38 -30.78
C GLU A 151 -1.46 -7.91 -29.75
N PHE A 152 -1.48 -7.28 -28.59
CA PHE A 152 -0.52 -7.59 -27.53
C PHE A 152 -1.27 -7.87 -26.24
N LYS A 153 -0.79 -8.89 -25.53
CA LYS A 153 -1.16 -9.18 -24.15
C LYS A 153 0.10 -9.40 -23.34
N VAL A 154 0.04 -9.04 -22.05
CA VAL A 154 1.15 -9.28 -21.12
C VAL A 154 0.68 -10.29 -20.10
N HIS A 155 1.51 -11.29 -19.85
CA HIS A 155 1.31 -12.35 -18.88
C HIS A 155 2.50 -12.38 -17.92
N GLU A 156 2.32 -13.04 -16.77
CA GLU A 156 3.46 -13.48 -15.98
C GLU A 156 4.32 -14.45 -16.80
N SER A 157 5.57 -14.64 -16.40
CA SER A 157 6.43 -15.60 -17.05
C SER A 157 5.81 -16.99 -16.97
N VAL A 158 5.59 -17.63 -18.13
CA VAL A 158 4.87 -18.90 -18.23
C VAL A 158 5.80 -19.99 -18.71
N THR A 159 5.46 -21.23 -18.39
CA THR A 159 6.14 -22.41 -18.88
C THR A 159 5.58 -22.84 -20.24
N ILE A 160 6.38 -23.49 -21.04
CA ILE A 160 5.94 -24.03 -22.35
C ILE A 160 4.80 -25.03 -22.18
N ASN A 161 4.82 -25.80 -21.10
CA ASN A 161 3.92 -26.94 -20.92
C ASN A 161 2.55 -26.56 -20.37
N GLU A 162 2.43 -25.50 -19.58
CA GLU A 162 1.21 -25.17 -18.86
C GLU A 162 0.47 -23.97 -19.43
N ASN A 163 1.19 -23.02 -20.03
CA ASN A 163 0.63 -21.81 -20.68
C ASN A 163 -0.51 -21.11 -19.89
N GLU A 164 -0.49 -21.25 -18.57
CA GLU A 164 -1.53 -20.73 -17.68
C GLU A 164 -1.24 -19.30 -17.16
N GLY A 165 -0.10 -18.73 -17.55
CA GLY A 165 0.31 -17.40 -17.11
C GLY A 165 0.79 -17.36 -15.66
N LEU A 166 1.10 -18.51 -15.08
CA LEU A 166 1.62 -18.60 -13.72
C LEU A 166 3.13 -18.83 -13.75
N PHE A 167 3.85 -18.08 -12.92
CA PHE A 167 5.27 -18.28 -12.73
C PHE A 167 5.54 -19.61 -12.00
N VAL A 168 6.40 -20.43 -12.59
CA VAL A 168 6.95 -21.63 -11.96
C VAL A 168 8.47 -21.58 -12.03
N ALA A 169 9.14 -21.54 -10.90
CA ALA A 169 10.58 -21.39 -10.81
C ALA A 169 11.31 -22.57 -11.47
N GLY A 170 12.30 -22.24 -12.32
CA GLY A 170 13.13 -23.24 -12.99
C GLY A 170 12.55 -23.82 -14.29
N GLU A 171 11.32 -23.50 -14.64
CA GLU A 171 10.70 -23.92 -15.90
C GLU A 171 11.20 -23.06 -17.08
N ILE A 172 11.15 -23.61 -18.27
CA ILE A 172 11.61 -22.96 -19.50
C ILE A 172 10.40 -22.31 -20.21
N THR A 173 10.53 -21.03 -20.54
CA THR A 173 9.53 -20.30 -21.31
C THR A 173 9.55 -20.63 -22.80
N ASP A 174 8.55 -20.17 -23.58
CA ASP A 174 8.42 -20.42 -25.03
C ASP A 174 9.61 -19.89 -25.85
N ASP A 175 10.31 -18.89 -25.35
CA ASP A 175 11.52 -18.32 -26.00
C ASP A 175 12.84 -18.92 -25.47
N ASN A 176 12.76 -20.07 -24.80
CA ASN A 176 13.86 -20.83 -24.19
C ASN A 176 14.61 -20.15 -23.04
N PHE A 177 13.97 -19.20 -22.34
CA PHE A 177 14.49 -18.66 -21.09
C PHE A 177 13.93 -19.44 -19.89
N VAL A 178 14.69 -19.48 -18.82
CA VAL A 178 14.20 -20.01 -17.55
C VAL A 178 13.22 -19.00 -16.95
N ALA A 179 12.02 -19.45 -16.59
CA ALA A 179 11.03 -18.60 -15.98
C ALA A 179 11.55 -17.99 -14.67
N ALA A 180 11.34 -16.71 -14.48
CA ALA A 180 11.77 -15.97 -13.31
C ALA A 180 10.69 -14.94 -12.91
N ASN A 181 10.59 -14.65 -11.61
CA ASN A 181 9.59 -13.71 -11.09
C ASN A 181 9.86 -12.25 -11.47
N ASP A 182 11.06 -11.92 -11.95
CA ASP A 182 11.43 -10.62 -12.48
C ASP A 182 11.16 -10.48 -13.98
N GLN A 183 10.50 -11.47 -14.59
CA GLN A 183 10.18 -11.50 -16.01
C GLN A 183 8.66 -11.46 -16.25
N LEU A 184 8.30 -10.92 -17.39
CA LEU A 184 6.98 -10.93 -17.99
C LEU A 184 7.04 -11.61 -19.34
N GLN A 185 5.94 -12.13 -19.83
CA GLN A 185 5.83 -12.67 -21.17
C GLN A 185 4.85 -11.84 -22.00
N LEU A 186 5.37 -11.31 -23.12
CA LEU A 186 4.58 -10.57 -24.08
C LEU A 186 4.06 -11.52 -25.15
N GLU A 187 2.77 -11.71 -25.22
CA GLU A 187 2.09 -12.42 -26.32
C GLU A 187 1.82 -11.44 -27.45
N VAL A 188 2.22 -11.81 -28.66
CA VAL A 188 1.92 -11.11 -29.90
C VAL A 188 1.02 -11.98 -30.75
N SER A 189 -0.20 -11.51 -31.04
CA SER A 189 -1.20 -12.28 -31.82
C SER A 189 -0.72 -12.58 -33.24
N PRO A 190 -1.34 -13.56 -33.95
CA PRO A 190 -1.13 -13.78 -35.36
C PRO A 190 -1.38 -12.50 -36.16
N HIS A 191 -0.41 -12.09 -36.98
CA HIS A 191 -0.41 -10.81 -37.69
C HIS A 191 0.13 -10.94 -39.10
N LYS A 192 -0.17 -9.94 -39.93
CA LYS A 192 0.35 -9.82 -41.29
C LYS A 192 0.76 -8.37 -41.56
N ALA A 193 2.00 -8.19 -42.04
CA ALA A 193 2.51 -6.86 -42.30
C ALA A 193 3.52 -6.88 -43.45
N TYR A 194 3.79 -5.69 -43.96
CA TYR A 194 4.87 -5.41 -44.93
C TYR A 194 5.90 -4.52 -44.23
N VAL A 195 7.11 -5.02 -44.07
CA VAL A 195 8.26 -4.30 -43.52
C VAL A 195 9.35 -4.18 -44.57
N ARG A 196 9.76 -2.98 -44.87
CA ARG A 196 10.67 -2.69 -45.95
C ARG A 196 10.21 -3.29 -47.29
N GLY A 197 8.89 -3.44 -47.48
CA GLY A 197 8.25 -4.02 -48.62
C GLY A 197 8.24 -5.55 -48.67
N HIS A 198 8.87 -6.22 -47.69
CA HIS A 198 8.77 -7.67 -47.54
C HIS A 198 7.52 -8.06 -46.78
N GLU A 199 6.76 -9.00 -47.35
CA GLU A 199 5.59 -9.55 -46.72
C GLU A 199 5.95 -10.65 -45.74
N PHE A 200 5.33 -10.61 -44.55
CA PHE A 200 5.38 -11.74 -43.65
C PHE A 200 4.01 -11.92 -42.92
N GLU A 201 3.72 -13.14 -42.60
CA GLU A 201 2.48 -13.53 -41.90
C GLU A 201 2.80 -14.60 -40.85
N THR A 202 2.24 -14.42 -39.64
CA THR A 202 2.31 -15.42 -38.60
C THR A 202 0.92 -16.01 -38.38
N PHE A 203 0.85 -17.33 -38.21
CA PHE A 203 -0.41 -18.05 -38.01
C PHE A 203 -0.68 -18.40 -36.55
N THR A 204 0.33 -18.31 -35.70
CA THR A 204 0.27 -18.59 -34.26
C THR A 204 0.74 -17.38 -33.47
N SER A 205 0.27 -17.25 -32.22
CA SER A 205 0.81 -16.28 -31.27
C SER A 205 2.32 -16.51 -31.04
N LYS A 206 3.04 -15.43 -30.83
CA LYS A 206 4.45 -15.46 -30.46
C LYS A 206 4.58 -14.93 -29.05
N PHE A 207 5.35 -15.63 -28.22
CA PHE A 207 5.66 -15.24 -26.85
C PHE A 207 7.09 -14.75 -26.75
N MET A 208 7.29 -13.66 -26.03
CA MET A 208 8.61 -13.02 -25.88
C MET A 208 8.82 -12.57 -24.44
N THR A 209 9.98 -12.87 -23.90
CA THR A 209 10.34 -12.46 -22.54
C THR A 209 10.65 -10.97 -22.46
N MET A 210 10.10 -10.32 -21.46
CA MET A 210 10.32 -8.92 -21.12
C MET A 210 10.65 -8.82 -19.62
N ILE A 211 11.65 -8.04 -19.25
CA ILE A 211 12.08 -7.91 -17.86
C ILE A 211 11.19 -6.89 -17.15
N LYS A 212 10.71 -7.22 -15.94
CA LYS A 212 10.07 -6.25 -15.03
C LYS A 212 11.05 -5.13 -14.69
N ALA A 213 10.55 -3.94 -14.43
CA ALA A 213 11.40 -2.78 -14.12
C ALA A 213 12.00 -2.90 -12.70
N ARG A 214 13.25 -3.30 -12.61
CA ARG A 214 13.99 -3.51 -11.37
C ARG A 214 15.21 -2.61 -11.22
N ASP A 215 15.45 -1.72 -12.18
CA ASP A 215 16.50 -0.71 -12.05
C ASP A 215 16.12 0.32 -10.99
N PHE A 216 17.08 0.87 -10.31
CA PHE A 216 16.86 1.82 -9.21
C PHE A 216 17.85 2.98 -9.27
N GLU A 217 17.52 4.05 -8.58
CA GLU A 217 18.34 5.25 -8.41
C GLU A 217 18.37 5.64 -6.95
N THR A 218 19.45 6.26 -6.51
CA THR A 218 19.65 6.73 -5.14
C THR A 218 19.27 8.19 -5.02
N VAL A 219 18.51 8.52 -3.98
CA VAL A 219 18.23 9.89 -3.53
C VAL A 219 19.04 10.15 -2.26
N ASN A 220 19.87 11.17 -2.29
CA ASN A 220 20.61 11.62 -1.12
C ASN A 220 19.86 12.79 -0.46
N ALA A 221 19.76 12.74 0.86
CA ALA A 221 19.09 13.75 1.68
C ALA A 221 17.63 14.05 1.23
N GLY A 222 16.88 13.00 0.92
CA GLY A 222 15.45 13.15 0.63
C GLY A 222 14.70 13.66 1.85
N VAL A 223 13.86 14.69 1.67
CA VAL A 223 13.17 15.37 2.76
C VAL A 223 11.67 15.20 2.65
N THR A 224 11.06 14.86 3.78
CA THR A 224 9.59 14.79 3.96
C THR A 224 9.21 15.67 5.15
N VAL A 225 8.07 16.36 5.05
CA VAL A 225 7.54 17.18 6.16
C VAL A 225 6.62 16.31 7.01
N ALA A 226 6.82 16.33 8.32
CA ALA A 226 5.97 15.67 9.29
C ALA A 226 4.87 16.61 9.79
N GLU A 227 3.64 16.40 9.36
CA GLU A 227 2.45 17.12 9.85
C GLU A 227 1.72 16.24 10.87
N LEU A 228 1.43 16.74 12.06
CA LEU A 228 0.72 15.95 13.08
C LEU A 228 -0.83 16.03 13.02
N GLY A 229 -1.36 16.85 12.13
CA GLY A 229 -2.80 16.93 11.90
C GLY A 229 -3.59 17.53 13.04
N ASN A 230 -4.52 16.80 13.64
CA ASN A 230 -5.49 17.32 14.61
C ASN A 230 -4.85 17.96 15.82
N PHE A 231 -5.15 19.24 16.08
CA PHE A 231 -4.80 19.92 17.30
C PHE A 231 -5.94 20.87 17.73
N VAL A 232 -5.92 21.20 19.00
CA VAL A 232 -6.75 22.28 19.57
C VAL A 232 -5.89 23.30 20.25
N TYR A 233 -6.36 24.54 20.26
CA TYR A 233 -5.73 25.57 21.08
C TYR A 233 -6.23 25.45 22.50
N VAL A 234 -5.30 25.42 23.42
CA VAL A 234 -5.58 25.32 24.86
C VAL A 234 -4.87 26.42 25.64
N THR A 235 -5.48 26.80 26.74
CA THR A 235 -4.94 27.79 27.69
C THR A 235 -5.14 27.27 29.11
N ASN A 236 -4.77 28.06 30.10
CA ASN A 236 -4.92 27.75 31.53
C ASN A 236 -4.36 26.37 31.90
N ILE A 237 -3.21 26.04 31.36
CA ILE A 237 -2.58 24.73 31.51
C ILE A 237 -2.08 24.51 32.92
N TYR A 238 -2.38 23.34 33.46
CA TYR A 238 -1.83 22.82 34.71
C TYR A 238 -1.16 21.48 34.41
N GLY A 239 0.12 21.33 34.75
CA GLY A 239 0.88 20.14 34.43
C GLY A 239 1.21 19.95 32.96
N GLY A 240 1.45 18.75 32.54
CA GLY A 240 1.74 18.39 31.14
C GLY A 240 1.16 17.03 30.77
N PRO A 241 0.56 16.89 29.57
CA PRO A 241 0.02 15.62 29.13
C PRO A 241 1.12 14.58 28.92
N ASP A 242 0.79 13.31 28.94
CA ASP A 242 1.68 12.21 28.60
C ASP A 242 1.73 12.01 27.11
N ILE A 243 2.82 12.41 26.46
CA ILE A 243 3.03 12.37 25.01
C ILE A 243 4.03 11.31 24.55
N SER A 244 4.79 10.73 25.46
CA SER A 244 5.76 9.67 25.19
C SER A 244 6.01 8.88 26.47
N PRO A 245 6.64 7.69 26.40
CA PRO A 245 7.01 6.99 27.63
C PRO A 245 8.10 7.77 28.38
N ILE A 246 7.99 7.74 29.70
CA ILE A 246 9.04 8.23 30.61
C ILE A 246 9.98 7.06 30.87
N SER A 247 11.27 7.35 31.01
CA SER A 247 12.25 6.31 31.36
C SER A 247 11.87 5.59 32.66
N GLY A 248 11.60 4.30 32.56
CA GLY A 248 11.18 3.45 33.66
C GLY A 248 9.66 3.27 33.81
N GLU A 249 8.86 3.92 32.99
CA GLU A 249 7.42 3.69 32.90
C GLU A 249 7.09 2.66 31.84
N THR A 250 6.01 1.90 32.07
CA THR A 250 5.53 0.85 31.16
C THR A 250 4.34 1.31 30.32
N THR A 251 3.83 2.54 30.54
CA THR A 251 2.67 3.09 29.81
C THR A 251 3.03 4.40 29.14
N ALA A 252 2.35 4.68 28.00
CA ALA A 252 2.48 5.91 27.25
C ALA A 252 1.09 6.40 26.80
N PHE A 253 0.97 7.65 26.41
CA PHE A 253 -0.26 8.25 25.90
C PHE A 253 -1.45 8.00 26.82
N LYS A 254 -1.35 8.41 28.08
CA LYS A 254 -2.46 8.28 29.04
C LYS A 254 -3.73 8.94 28.51
N GLN A 255 -4.85 8.41 28.92
CA GLN A 255 -6.17 8.92 28.55
C GLN A 255 -6.40 10.32 29.16
N ILE A 256 -6.98 11.19 28.38
CA ILE A 256 -7.43 12.53 28.77
C ILE A 256 -8.95 12.54 28.69
N ASP A 257 -9.60 12.87 29.77
CA ASP A 257 -11.04 12.99 29.85
C ASP A 257 -11.51 14.38 29.41
N LEU A 258 -12.60 14.43 28.66
CA LEU A 258 -13.18 15.63 28.07
C LEU A 258 -14.39 16.07 28.88
N TYR A 259 -14.46 17.35 29.24
CA TYR A 259 -15.53 17.94 30.04
C TYR A 259 -16.18 19.12 29.31
N ASP A 260 -17.48 19.33 29.57
CA ASP A 260 -18.29 20.37 28.91
C ASP A 260 -18.21 21.76 29.59
N THR A 261 -17.43 21.91 30.63
CA THR A 261 -17.34 23.14 31.40
C THR A 261 -15.87 23.51 31.64
N GLU A 262 -15.50 24.77 31.44
CA GLU A 262 -14.17 25.30 31.78
C GLU A 262 -13.87 25.11 33.28
N THR A 263 -12.58 24.94 33.58
CA THR A 263 -12.19 24.68 34.96
C THR A 263 -12.38 25.88 35.88
N ALA A 264 -13.06 25.68 36.98
CA ALA A 264 -13.10 26.66 38.06
C ALA A 264 -11.85 26.61 38.93
N THR A 265 -11.15 25.44 38.93
CA THR A 265 -9.94 25.22 39.74
C THR A 265 -8.98 24.40 38.93
N ARG A 266 -7.78 24.92 38.67
CA ARG A 266 -6.70 24.23 37.96
C ARG A 266 -6.36 22.89 38.64
N GLY A 267 -6.12 21.84 37.88
CA GLY A 267 -5.82 20.51 38.38
C GLY A 267 -7.10 19.75 38.85
N SER A 268 -8.28 20.20 38.48
CA SER A 268 -9.54 19.51 38.80
C SER A 268 -10.51 19.51 37.64
N ALA A 269 -11.29 18.46 37.51
CA ALA A 269 -12.36 18.34 36.51
C ALA A 269 -13.57 19.21 36.84
N SER A 270 -14.22 19.76 35.82
CA SER A 270 -15.43 20.57 35.94
C SER A 270 -16.50 20.16 34.90
N GLY A 271 -17.74 20.06 35.32
CA GLY A 271 -18.87 19.77 34.44
C GLY A 271 -19.15 18.29 34.26
N ASN A 272 -19.77 17.95 33.12
CA ASN A 272 -20.06 16.59 32.77
C ASN A 272 -18.90 15.98 31.97
N HIS A 273 -18.59 14.73 32.25
CA HIS A 273 -17.64 13.95 31.44
C HIS A 273 -18.33 13.55 30.13
N ILE A 274 -17.83 14.06 29.00
CA ILE A 274 -18.49 13.95 27.70
C ILE A 274 -17.72 13.15 26.66
N GLY A 275 -16.51 12.74 26.97
CA GLY A 275 -15.68 11.98 26.06
C GLY A 275 -14.27 11.75 26.56
N VAL A 276 -13.46 11.10 25.75
CA VAL A 276 -12.05 10.85 26.03
C VAL A 276 -11.21 11.11 24.80
N ALA A 277 -9.94 11.42 25.03
CA ALA A 277 -8.93 11.60 23.97
C ALA A 277 -7.55 11.18 24.46
N ARG A 278 -6.56 11.24 23.59
CA ARG A 278 -5.14 11.08 23.94
C ARG A 278 -4.33 12.18 23.28
N ALA A 279 -3.23 12.61 23.91
CA ALA A 279 -2.33 13.60 23.37
C ALA A 279 -1.06 12.94 22.81
N ARG A 280 -0.59 13.48 21.69
CA ARG A 280 0.68 13.08 21.05
C ARG A 280 1.70 14.20 20.92
N GLY A 281 1.34 15.42 21.33
CA GLY A 281 2.22 16.58 21.33
C GLY A 281 1.60 17.78 21.98
N LEU A 282 2.41 18.58 22.62
CA LEU A 282 2.08 19.89 23.17
C LEU A 282 3.10 20.91 22.66
N GLU A 283 2.65 22.04 22.10
CA GLU A 283 3.52 23.06 21.56
C GLU A 283 3.05 24.44 21.98
N TYR A 284 3.97 25.26 22.53
CA TYR A 284 3.68 26.66 22.76
C TYR A 284 3.42 27.40 21.46
N PHE A 285 2.36 28.20 21.43
CA PHE A 285 1.98 28.95 20.25
C PHE A 285 2.25 30.45 20.41
N SER A 286 1.69 31.07 21.45
CA SER A 286 1.80 32.49 21.67
C SER A 286 1.48 32.90 23.13
N GLY A 287 1.70 34.18 23.49
CA GLY A 287 1.42 34.70 24.80
C GLY A 287 2.65 34.78 25.68
N THR A 288 2.47 34.79 27.01
CA THR A 288 3.56 34.81 27.98
C THR A 288 3.71 33.44 28.61
N ALA A 289 4.76 32.69 28.22
CA ALA A 289 5.12 31.45 28.89
C ALA A 289 5.74 31.74 30.26
N GLY A 290 5.29 31.09 31.30
CA GLY A 290 5.90 31.21 32.62
C GLY A 290 4.96 31.05 33.80
N ALA A 291 5.54 30.93 34.97
CA ALA A 291 4.89 30.61 36.21
C ALA A 291 3.98 31.73 36.70
N SER A 292 2.70 31.63 36.49
CA SER A 292 1.74 32.31 37.36
C SER A 292 0.38 31.63 37.29
N SER A 293 -0.32 31.65 38.38
CA SER A 293 -1.74 31.23 38.45
C SER A 293 -2.66 32.07 37.53
N SER A 294 -2.12 33.03 36.80
CA SER A 294 -2.79 33.91 35.85
C SER A 294 -2.34 33.71 34.43
N ASN A 295 -1.77 32.55 34.09
CA ASN A 295 -1.25 32.21 32.77
C ASN A 295 -2.35 31.95 31.73
N THR A 296 -3.47 32.65 31.84
CA THR A 296 -4.56 32.61 30.87
C THR A 296 -4.20 33.23 29.51
N GLU A 297 -3.04 33.91 29.42
CA GLU A 297 -2.58 34.54 28.19
C GLU A 297 -1.70 33.65 27.32
N ALA A 298 -1.17 32.54 27.86
CA ALA A 298 -0.37 31.60 27.09
C ALA A 298 -1.22 30.60 26.34
N LEU A 299 -1.00 30.49 25.03
CA LEU A 299 -1.68 29.56 24.17
C LEU A 299 -0.74 28.45 23.74
N TYR A 300 -1.29 27.25 23.73
CA TYR A 300 -0.59 26.06 23.28
C TYR A 300 -1.44 25.31 22.25
N LYS A 301 -0.77 24.61 21.34
CA LYS A 301 -1.38 23.60 20.49
C LYS A 301 -1.25 22.25 21.17
N LEU A 302 -2.35 21.58 21.39
CA LEU A 302 -2.41 20.23 21.91
C LEU A 302 -2.84 19.30 20.77
N TYR A 303 -1.96 18.43 20.33
CA TYR A 303 -2.21 17.48 19.25
C TYR A 303 -2.90 16.24 19.82
N LEU A 304 -4.07 15.93 19.29
CA LEU A 304 -4.94 14.88 19.80
C LEU A 304 -5.05 13.70 18.82
N PHE A 305 -5.33 12.53 19.38
CA PHE A 305 -5.74 11.35 18.64
C PHE A 305 -6.66 10.49 19.53
N ASP A 306 -7.28 9.45 18.95
CA ASP A 306 -8.21 8.55 19.62
C ASP A 306 -9.32 9.33 20.38
N VAL A 307 -9.85 10.37 19.72
CA VAL A 307 -10.90 11.22 20.28
C VAL A 307 -12.24 10.49 20.19
N ARG A 308 -12.90 10.28 21.34
CA ARG A 308 -14.13 9.52 21.43
C ARG A 308 -15.15 10.25 22.32
N PRO A 309 -16.07 11.01 21.73
CA PRO A 309 -17.21 11.58 22.43
C PRO A 309 -18.17 10.48 22.90
N PHE A 310 -18.94 10.76 23.93
CA PHE A 310 -19.90 9.83 24.52
C PHE A 310 -21.34 10.08 24.06
N THR A 311 -22.12 9.00 24.07
CA THR A 311 -23.58 9.08 24.12
C THR A 311 -24.02 8.71 25.52
N LYS A 312 -24.74 9.60 26.14
CA LYS A 312 -25.32 9.41 27.50
C LYS A 312 -26.76 8.96 27.38
N LEU A 313 -27.05 7.81 27.95
CA LEU A 313 -28.40 7.32 28.10
C LEU A 313 -28.86 7.56 29.54
N THR A 314 -30.00 8.25 29.73
CA THR A 314 -30.67 8.32 31.01
C THR A 314 -31.83 7.35 30.99
N MET A 315 -31.81 6.40 31.91
CA MET A 315 -32.81 5.35 32.03
C MET A 315 -33.93 5.76 32.96
N SER A 316 -35.09 5.11 32.86
CA SER A 316 -36.22 5.31 33.75
C SER A 316 -35.99 4.84 35.19
N GLY A 317 -34.91 4.11 35.43
CA GLY A 317 -34.47 3.63 36.75
C GLY A 317 -33.02 3.17 36.69
N THR A 318 -32.45 2.76 37.80
CA THR A 318 -31.07 2.24 37.86
C THR A 318 -31.05 0.80 37.33
N PRO A 319 -30.16 0.49 36.37
CA PRO A 319 -29.99 -0.88 35.88
C PRO A 319 -29.65 -1.86 36.99
N SER A 320 -30.23 -3.04 36.94
CA SER A 320 -29.95 -4.13 37.87
C SER A 320 -29.97 -5.46 37.08
N PRO A 321 -28.83 -6.10 36.93
CA PRO A 321 -27.55 -5.76 37.54
C PRO A 321 -26.95 -4.46 37.00
N THR A 322 -26.04 -3.89 37.76
CA THR A 322 -25.29 -2.68 37.36
C THR A 322 -24.38 -3.01 36.18
N LEU A 323 -24.52 -2.24 35.13
CA LEU A 323 -23.62 -2.34 33.99
C LEU A 323 -22.29 -1.65 34.33
N THR A 324 -21.26 -2.41 34.54
CA THR A 324 -19.93 -1.85 34.86
C THR A 324 -19.04 -1.79 33.62
N ALA A 325 -18.44 -0.63 33.41
CA ALA A 325 -17.45 -0.45 32.34
C ALA A 325 -16.25 -1.36 32.50
N ASN A 326 -15.87 -1.61 33.73
CA ASN A 326 -14.74 -2.48 34.12
C ASN A 326 -15.24 -3.85 34.56
N HIS A 327 -16.02 -4.50 33.72
CA HIS A 327 -16.26 -5.90 33.98
C HIS A 327 -14.93 -6.64 33.98
N SER A 328 -14.73 -7.53 34.94
CA SER A 328 -13.46 -8.27 35.11
C SER A 328 -13.02 -9.02 33.85
N ASN A 329 -13.90 -9.19 32.89
CA ASN A 329 -13.72 -9.94 31.67
C ASN A 329 -13.78 -9.08 30.38
N GLY A 330 -13.82 -7.74 30.45
CA GLY A 330 -13.85 -6.85 29.28
C GLY A 330 -15.10 -5.98 29.17
N GLY A 331 -15.26 -5.25 28.08
CA GLY A 331 -16.33 -4.28 27.90
C GLY A 331 -17.71 -4.88 27.73
N VAL A 332 -18.73 -4.15 28.16
CA VAL A 332 -20.15 -4.49 27.98
C VAL A 332 -20.67 -3.77 26.74
N GLN A 333 -21.23 -4.51 25.81
CA GLN A 333 -21.96 -3.93 24.68
C GLN A 333 -23.45 -3.84 25.00
N VAL A 334 -24.07 -2.71 24.74
CA VAL A 334 -25.52 -2.54 24.81
C VAL A 334 -26.12 -2.37 23.43
N LYS A 335 -27.38 -2.85 23.27
CA LYS A 335 -28.12 -2.76 22.02
C LYS A 335 -29.53 -2.27 22.28
N GLY A 336 -29.98 -1.29 21.49
CA GLY A 336 -31.36 -0.80 21.52
C GLY A 336 -32.34 -1.79 20.91
N SER A 337 -33.45 -2.05 21.57
CA SER A 337 -34.44 -3.07 21.18
C SER A 337 -35.17 -2.73 19.86
N SER A 338 -35.43 -1.47 19.58
CA SER A 338 -36.16 -1.01 18.40
C SER A 338 -35.29 -0.33 17.38
N SER A 339 -34.28 0.44 17.79
CA SER A 339 -33.34 1.11 16.90
C SER A 339 -32.30 0.15 16.33
N GLY A 340 -31.94 -0.91 17.06
CA GLY A 340 -30.82 -1.77 16.75
C GLY A 340 -29.46 -1.09 16.97
N ALA A 341 -29.44 0.15 17.48
CA ALA A 341 -28.24 0.86 17.83
C ALA A 341 -27.41 0.08 18.85
N THR A 342 -26.10 0.12 18.72
CA THR A 342 -25.16 -0.57 19.62
C THR A 342 -24.13 0.42 20.14
N GLY A 343 -23.65 0.22 21.36
CA GLY A 343 -22.60 1.02 21.98
C GLY A 343 -21.91 0.23 23.09
N PHE A 344 -20.75 0.68 23.52
CA PHE A 344 -20.02 0.07 24.63
C PHE A 344 -20.12 0.95 25.86
N VAL A 345 -20.40 0.33 27.00
CA VAL A 345 -20.46 1.04 28.29
C VAL A 345 -19.06 1.51 28.67
N PHE A 346 -18.90 2.80 28.84
CA PHE A 346 -17.68 3.42 29.40
C PHE A 346 -17.74 3.56 30.89
N ALA A 347 -18.83 4.14 31.37
CA ALA A 347 -19.12 4.25 32.80
C ALA A 347 -20.62 4.13 33.01
N ASP A 348 -20.98 3.49 34.08
CA ASP A 348 -22.32 3.54 34.63
C ASP A 348 -22.38 4.49 35.84
N GLY A 349 -23.48 5.17 35.97
CA GLY A 349 -23.71 5.97 37.16
C GLY A 349 -24.01 5.05 38.34
N THR A 350 -23.11 4.94 39.27
CA THR A 350 -23.25 4.11 40.47
C THR A 350 -24.42 4.46 41.34
N SER A 351 -25.03 5.62 41.16
CA SER A 351 -26.21 6.09 41.90
C SER A 351 -27.30 6.71 41.04
N ALA A 352 -27.04 6.79 39.73
CA ALA A 352 -27.94 7.41 38.77
C ALA A 352 -28.33 6.43 37.68
N ALA A 353 -29.51 6.60 37.15
CA ALA A 353 -29.98 5.87 35.99
C ALA A 353 -29.31 6.36 34.68
N THR A 354 -28.00 6.57 34.71
CA THR A 354 -27.24 7.10 33.55
C THR A 354 -26.11 6.16 33.13
N ILE A 355 -25.96 5.98 31.81
CA ILE A 355 -24.96 5.14 31.21
C ILE A 355 -24.21 5.99 30.15
N LEU A 356 -22.90 6.00 30.20
CA LEU A 356 -22.06 6.62 29.18
C LEU A 356 -21.60 5.55 28.19
N LEU A 357 -21.91 5.78 26.94
CA LEU A 357 -21.55 4.86 25.83
C LEU A 357 -20.52 5.49 24.91
N THR A 358 -19.66 4.66 24.40
CA THR A 358 -18.70 5.00 23.34
C THR A 358 -18.82 4.04 22.18
N ASN A 359 -18.18 4.37 21.04
CA ASN A 359 -18.25 3.58 19.81
C ASN A 359 -19.70 3.22 19.44
N VAL A 360 -20.58 4.19 19.54
CA VAL A 360 -22.00 4.01 19.22
C VAL A 360 -22.15 3.89 17.70
N VAL A 361 -22.90 2.87 17.29
CA VAL A 361 -23.29 2.64 15.90
C VAL A 361 -24.80 2.70 15.81
N GLY A 362 -25.32 3.58 14.98
CA GLY A 362 -26.76 3.91 14.93
C GLY A 362 -27.15 4.93 15.99
N SER A 363 -28.44 5.20 16.12
CA SER A 363 -28.97 6.19 17.06
C SER A 363 -29.98 5.53 18.00
N PHE A 364 -29.78 5.63 19.31
CA PHE A 364 -30.70 5.16 20.31
C PHE A 364 -31.96 6.04 20.33
N SER A 365 -33.10 5.43 20.65
CA SER A 365 -34.39 6.13 20.66
C SER A 365 -34.98 6.21 22.09
N VAL A 366 -35.56 7.36 22.43
CA VAL A 366 -36.31 7.51 23.70
C VAL A 366 -37.51 6.57 23.72
N GLY A 367 -37.68 5.87 24.82
CA GLY A 367 -38.76 4.90 25.00
C GLY A 367 -38.42 3.47 24.63
N GLU A 368 -37.25 3.20 24.08
CA GLU A 368 -36.79 1.82 23.85
C GLU A 368 -36.08 1.26 25.09
N THR A 369 -36.05 -0.07 25.17
CA THR A 369 -35.24 -0.81 26.13
C THR A 369 -33.89 -1.14 25.56
N ILE A 370 -32.87 -1.36 26.40
CA ILE A 370 -31.58 -1.84 26.00
C ILE A 370 -31.33 -3.26 26.49
N THR A 371 -30.63 -4.05 25.67
CA THR A 371 -30.11 -5.35 26.07
C THR A 371 -28.59 -5.23 26.23
N ALA A 372 -28.01 -5.93 27.19
CA ALA A 372 -26.59 -5.93 27.43
C ALA A 372 -25.99 -7.31 27.14
N SER A 373 -24.83 -7.35 26.47
CA SER A 373 -24.03 -8.55 26.35
C SER A 373 -22.94 -8.50 27.41
N ASP A 374 -23.23 -9.08 28.58
CA ASP A 374 -22.26 -9.21 29.66
C ASP A 374 -22.05 -10.70 30.00
N SER A 375 -20.90 -10.98 30.53
CA SER A 375 -20.45 -12.28 30.95
C SER A 375 -21.21 -12.92 32.09
N ALA A 376 -21.80 -12.11 32.95
CA ALA A 376 -22.49 -12.62 34.13
C ALA A 376 -24.01 -12.65 33.97
N GLU A 377 -24.51 -12.07 32.92
CA GLU A 377 -25.91 -11.75 32.77
C GLU A 377 -26.41 -12.06 31.37
N THR A 378 -27.45 -12.83 31.32
CA THR A 378 -28.07 -13.14 30.05
C THR A 378 -28.93 -11.98 29.57
N ASP A 379 -28.43 -11.32 28.56
CA ASP A 379 -29.14 -10.68 27.47
C ASP A 379 -30.09 -9.51 27.76
N ASP A 380 -30.72 -9.35 28.92
CA ASP A 380 -31.73 -8.34 29.08
C ASP A 380 -31.71 -7.69 30.49
N ILE A 381 -31.39 -6.40 30.50
CA ILE A 381 -31.46 -5.61 31.74
C ILE A 381 -32.88 -5.58 32.32
N VAL A 382 -33.87 -5.82 31.50
CA VAL A 382 -35.29 -5.74 31.85
C VAL A 382 -35.81 -7.04 32.47
N GLU A 383 -35.20 -8.19 32.16
CA GLU A 383 -35.70 -9.49 32.63
C GLU A 383 -35.24 -9.91 34.03
N THR A 384 -34.29 -9.19 34.62
CA THR A 384 -33.87 -9.49 36.00
C THR A 384 -34.97 -9.11 37.00
N SER A 385 -35.34 -10.07 37.74
CA SER A 385 -36.45 -10.01 38.72
C SER A 385 -36.36 -8.79 39.62
N GLY A 386 -37.13 -7.74 39.29
CA GLY A 386 -37.29 -6.58 40.13
C GLY A 386 -37.33 -5.22 39.41
N ASN A 387 -36.83 -5.07 38.27
CA ASN A 387 -36.84 -3.83 37.49
C ASN A 387 -37.63 -4.03 36.19
N VAL A 388 -38.90 -3.81 36.28
CA VAL A 388 -39.81 -3.84 35.13
C VAL A 388 -39.73 -2.49 34.44
N ASP A 389 -39.49 -2.50 33.10
CA ASP A 389 -39.63 -1.33 32.23
C ASP A 389 -38.51 -0.26 32.33
N LEU A 390 -37.25 -0.65 32.39
CA LEU A 390 -36.16 0.30 32.21
C LEU A 390 -36.04 0.72 30.72
N THR A 391 -36.67 1.85 30.45
CA THR A 391 -36.65 2.46 29.13
C THR A 391 -35.70 3.66 29.13
N ILE A 392 -35.16 3.98 27.96
CA ILE A 392 -34.39 5.20 27.76
C ILE A 392 -35.35 6.38 27.91
N SER A 393 -35.09 7.27 28.86
CA SER A 393 -35.85 8.48 29.06
C SER A 393 -35.25 9.69 28.36
N ILE A 394 -33.90 9.76 28.25
CA ILE A 394 -33.18 10.83 27.59
C ILE A 394 -31.99 10.20 26.87
N VAL A 395 -31.72 10.69 25.66
CA VAL A 395 -30.49 10.41 24.87
C VAL A 395 -29.79 11.73 24.66
N ASP A 396 -28.60 11.87 25.22
CA ASP A 396 -27.72 13.00 24.97
C ASP A 396 -26.49 12.50 24.20
N THR A 397 -26.32 12.93 22.97
CA THR A 397 -25.12 12.62 22.15
C THR A 397 -24.19 13.83 22.19
N PHE A 398 -23.05 13.67 22.83
CA PHE A 398 -22.03 14.71 22.91
C PHE A 398 -21.15 14.72 21.68
N GLN A 399 -20.63 15.89 21.35
CA GLN A 399 -19.69 16.10 20.27
C GLN A 399 -18.37 16.67 20.81
N PHE A 400 -17.29 16.53 20.07
CA PHE A 400 -16.02 17.13 20.49
C PHE A 400 -16.13 18.66 20.64
N SER A 401 -16.97 19.33 19.84
CA SER A 401 -17.26 20.78 19.95
C SER A 401 -17.85 21.20 21.30
N ASP A 402 -18.45 20.28 22.04
CA ASP A 402 -19.02 20.56 23.38
C ASP A 402 -17.92 20.59 24.45
N THR A 403 -16.73 20.12 24.14
CA THR A 403 -15.60 20.09 25.08
C THR A 403 -15.13 21.50 25.42
N ARG A 404 -14.95 21.76 26.70
CA ARG A 404 -14.44 23.03 27.24
C ARG A 404 -13.18 22.83 28.06
N GLN A 405 -13.02 21.67 28.68
CA GLN A 405 -11.88 21.33 29.51
C GLN A 405 -11.39 19.91 29.19
N MET A 406 -10.10 19.75 29.30
CA MET A 406 -9.38 18.47 29.27
C MET A 406 -8.77 18.21 30.64
N PHE A 407 -8.90 16.97 31.12
CA PHE A 407 -8.38 16.53 32.41
C PHE A 407 -7.76 15.15 32.32
N MET A 408 -6.56 15.00 32.83
CA MET A 408 -5.89 13.72 33.01
C MET A 408 -5.55 13.56 34.49
N ASP A 409 -6.08 12.51 35.10
CA ASP A 409 -5.81 12.15 36.49
C ASP A 409 -4.66 11.15 36.55
N ASP A 410 -3.63 11.47 37.28
CA ASP A 410 -2.56 10.53 37.63
C ASP A 410 -2.54 10.25 39.12
N ALA A 411 -3.34 9.27 39.51
CA ALA A 411 -3.52 8.87 40.90
C ALA A 411 -2.25 8.50 41.68
N THR A 412 -1.10 8.38 40.99
CA THR A 412 0.12 7.80 41.57
C THR A 412 1.22 8.81 41.82
N SER A 413 1.30 9.92 41.07
CA SER A 413 2.51 10.76 41.06
C SER A 413 2.27 12.25 41.14
N GLY A 414 1.03 12.72 41.17
CA GLY A 414 0.69 14.15 41.12
C GLY A 414 1.00 14.76 39.73
N GLU A 415 0.95 13.95 38.69
CA GLU A 415 1.16 14.36 37.30
C GLU A 415 -0.13 14.74 36.60
N ASP A 416 -1.12 15.25 37.34
CA ASP A 416 -2.36 15.70 36.77
C ASP A 416 -2.16 16.78 35.72
N PHE A 417 -2.99 16.70 34.69
CA PHE A 417 -3.01 17.68 33.62
C PHE A 417 -4.41 18.25 33.45
N THR A 418 -4.52 19.59 33.42
CA THR A 418 -5.74 20.25 32.94
C THR A 418 -5.41 21.31 31.91
N ALA A 419 -6.34 21.50 30.98
CA ALA A 419 -6.27 22.58 30.02
C ALA A 419 -7.69 22.96 29.58
N ASP A 420 -7.93 24.25 29.39
CA ASP A 420 -9.17 24.76 28.85
C ASP A 420 -9.06 24.96 27.34
N ILE A 421 -10.09 24.54 26.59
CA ILE A 421 -10.14 24.70 25.13
C ILE A 421 -10.51 26.15 24.80
N VAL A 422 -9.77 26.76 23.93
CA VAL A 422 -10.05 28.10 23.42
C VAL A 422 -10.88 27.98 22.15
N LEU A 423 -12.18 28.27 22.27
CA LEU A 423 -13.12 28.24 21.13
C LEU A 423 -13.20 29.58 20.41
N ASP A 424 -12.88 30.66 21.12
CA ASP A 424 -13.05 32.03 20.67
C ASP A 424 -11.78 32.82 20.95
N GLN A 425 -11.02 33.12 19.88
CA GLN A 425 -9.98 34.18 19.96
C GLN A 425 -10.23 35.21 18.88
N ALA A 426 -10.24 36.44 19.33
CA ALA A 426 -10.36 37.64 18.51
C ALA A 426 -9.35 37.72 17.40
N SER A 427 -9.28 36.83 16.52
CA SER A 427 -8.79 36.96 15.18
C SER A 427 -8.27 35.72 14.43
N ASN A 428 -7.88 34.61 15.02
CA ASN A 428 -7.25 33.57 14.21
C ASN A 428 -7.16 32.16 14.82
N VAL A 429 -8.06 31.77 15.69
CA VAL A 429 -7.98 30.45 16.28
C VAL A 429 -8.94 29.51 15.57
N PHE A 430 -8.40 28.48 14.95
CA PHE A 430 -9.16 27.42 14.31
C PHE A 430 -9.04 26.15 15.12
N LEU A 431 -10.17 25.54 15.42
CA LEU A 431 -10.19 24.12 15.68
C LEU A 431 -9.92 23.41 14.38
N GLU A 432 -8.72 22.88 14.20
CA GLU A 432 -8.41 22.05 13.02
C GLU A 432 -9.00 20.65 13.13
N ILE A 433 -9.75 20.35 14.18
CA ILE A 433 -10.56 19.17 14.30
C ILE A 433 -11.91 19.47 13.68
N LEU A 434 -12.19 18.81 12.57
CA LEU A 434 -13.52 18.82 11.99
C LEU A 434 -14.37 17.75 12.60
N LEU A 435 -15.63 18.06 12.81
CA LEU A 435 -16.61 17.07 13.17
C LEU A 435 -17.14 16.39 11.91
N GLU A 436 -17.22 15.08 11.94
CA GLU A 436 -17.89 14.33 10.90
C GLU A 436 -19.37 14.66 10.94
N ASP A 437 -19.90 15.03 9.83
CA ASP A 437 -21.30 15.31 9.68
C ASP A 437 -21.97 14.20 8.85
N ASP A 438 -23.21 13.94 9.14
CA ASP A 438 -24.02 12.98 8.43
C ASP A 438 -24.18 13.40 6.95
N VAL A 439 -24.40 12.45 6.11
CA VAL A 439 -24.45 12.33 4.64
C VAL A 439 -24.84 13.58 3.79
N ASN A 440 -25.23 14.69 4.39
CA ASN A 440 -25.63 15.91 3.69
C ASN A 440 -25.08 17.21 4.25
N SER A 441 -24.00 17.16 4.94
CA SER A 441 -23.61 18.25 5.79
C SER A 441 -22.54 19.13 5.22
N SER A 442 -22.91 20.34 5.13
CA SER A 442 -22.00 21.46 5.13
C SER A 442 -21.62 21.80 6.59
N ILE A 443 -20.34 21.86 6.85
CA ILE A 443 -19.86 22.49 8.08
C ILE A 443 -20.28 23.96 8.01
N GLU A 444 -21.19 24.36 8.88
CA GLU A 444 -21.61 25.75 8.98
C GLU A 444 -20.58 26.52 9.79
N LEU A 445 -20.01 27.54 9.17
CA LEU A 445 -19.22 28.54 9.84
C LEU A 445 -20.15 29.62 10.36
N GLU A 446 -20.37 29.64 11.66
CA GLU A 446 -21.07 30.75 12.29
C GLU A 446 -20.10 31.90 12.62
N THR A 447 -20.41 33.08 12.15
CA THR A 447 -19.75 34.30 12.56
C THR A 447 -20.57 34.94 13.66
N GLU A 448 -20.02 35.07 14.86
CA GLU A 448 -20.64 35.86 15.91
C GLU A 448 -20.72 37.33 15.47
N THR A 449 -21.92 37.84 15.40
CA THR A 449 -22.17 39.23 15.04
C THR A 449 -21.61 40.15 16.11
N GLY A 450 -20.48 40.76 15.83
CA GLY A 450 -19.90 41.83 16.66
C GLY A 450 -18.41 41.72 16.96
N SER A 451 -17.82 40.53 16.95
CA SER A 451 -16.40 40.34 17.28
C SER A 451 -15.53 39.80 16.13
N GLY A 452 -16.14 39.36 15.05
CA GLY A 452 -15.38 38.84 13.91
C GLY A 452 -14.85 37.40 14.10
N ASN A 453 -15.34 36.72 15.08
CA ASN A 453 -14.91 35.36 15.40
C ASN A 453 -15.65 34.34 14.56
N ILE A 454 -14.96 33.33 14.10
CA ILE A 454 -15.52 32.24 13.33
C ILE A 454 -15.56 31.02 14.24
N ILE A 455 -16.74 30.56 14.55
CA ILE A 455 -16.98 29.32 15.29
C ILE A 455 -17.34 28.27 14.25
N GLN A 456 -16.63 27.15 14.26
CA GLN A 456 -16.92 26.01 13.42
C GLN A 456 -17.84 25.05 14.18
N GLN A 457 -19.05 24.87 13.68
CA GLN A 457 -19.99 23.90 14.19
C GLN A 457 -20.11 22.72 13.24
N GLY A 458 -20.06 21.51 13.79
CA GLY A 458 -20.46 20.30 13.09
C GLY A 458 -21.84 19.86 13.54
N ARG A 459 -22.59 19.21 12.68
CA ARG A 459 -23.88 18.64 12.99
C ARG A 459 -23.76 17.15 13.30
N ASP A 460 -24.48 16.71 14.32
CA ASP A 460 -24.84 15.32 14.64
C ASP A 460 -23.74 14.26 14.44
N THR A 461 -22.52 14.57 14.79
CA THR A 461 -21.40 13.66 14.60
C THR A 461 -20.90 13.10 15.91
N GLN A 462 -20.53 11.84 15.88
CA GLN A 462 -20.04 11.11 17.04
C GLN A 462 -18.52 11.01 17.10
N SER A 463 -17.81 11.46 16.08
CA SER A 463 -16.37 11.40 16.01
C SER A 463 -15.77 12.64 15.37
N ALA A 464 -14.64 13.09 15.90
CA ALA A 464 -13.86 14.17 15.30
C ALA A 464 -13.06 13.64 14.12
N ILE A 465 -13.22 14.26 12.97
CA ILE A 465 -12.51 13.90 11.74
C ILE A 465 -11.70 15.08 11.24
N LEU A 466 -10.54 14.80 10.73
CA LEU A 466 -9.70 15.80 10.07
C LEU A 466 -10.22 16.09 8.67
N LYS A 467 -10.19 17.37 8.27
CA LYS A 467 -10.51 17.80 6.89
C LYS A 467 -9.68 17.12 5.82
N THR A 468 -8.42 16.82 6.14
CA THR A 468 -7.47 16.08 5.31
C THR A 468 -7.01 14.85 6.07
N PRO A 469 -7.68 13.71 5.91
CA PRO A 469 -7.38 12.50 6.67
C PRO A 469 -5.93 12.06 6.57
N GLU A 470 -5.32 12.27 5.43
CA GLU A 470 -3.90 11.98 5.20
C GLU A 470 -2.95 12.76 6.11
N LYS A 471 -3.34 13.95 6.56
CA LYS A 471 -2.54 14.76 7.50
C LYS A 471 -2.69 14.33 8.96
N ASN A 472 -3.78 13.63 9.27
CA ASN A 472 -3.99 13.12 10.62
C ASN A 472 -3.22 11.83 10.90
N ALA A 473 -2.91 11.06 9.87
CA ALA A 473 -2.21 9.80 10.01
C ALA A 473 -0.73 10.02 10.38
N LEU A 474 -0.20 9.20 11.30
CA LEU A 474 1.24 9.17 11.62
C LEU A 474 2.04 8.43 10.53
N LEU A 475 1.73 8.73 9.30
CA LEU A 475 2.27 8.13 8.09
C LEU A 475 2.75 9.24 7.15
N TYR A 476 4.02 9.25 6.83
CA TYR A 476 4.60 10.29 5.98
C TYR A 476 5.20 9.69 4.73
N LYS A 477 4.69 10.10 3.57
CA LYS A 477 5.14 9.57 2.27
C LYS A 477 6.56 10.03 1.97
N LEU A 478 7.39 9.11 1.53
CA LEU A 478 8.68 9.46 0.97
C LEU A 478 8.50 10.33 -0.29
N PRO A 479 9.48 11.17 -0.65
CA PRO A 479 9.35 12.07 -1.79
C PRO A 479 9.38 11.35 -3.15
N LYS A 480 9.69 10.06 -3.18
CA LYS A 480 9.65 9.17 -4.34
C LYS A 480 8.76 7.98 -4.06
N LYS A 481 8.29 7.34 -5.14
CA LYS A 481 7.41 6.17 -5.07
C LYS A 481 8.19 4.90 -5.39
N VAL A 482 7.67 3.78 -4.89
CA VAL A 482 8.22 2.43 -5.08
C VAL A 482 9.65 2.37 -4.55
N VAL A 483 9.77 2.73 -3.26
CA VAL A 483 11.05 2.75 -2.55
C VAL A 483 11.53 1.33 -2.33
N LYS A 484 12.80 1.09 -2.67
CA LYS A 484 13.45 -0.21 -2.56
C LYS A 484 14.00 -0.47 -1.16
N THR A 485 14.73 0.49 -0.61
CA THR A 485 15.39 0.39 0.71
C THR A 485 15.85 1.78 1.17
N LEU A 486 15.94 1.97 2.48
CA LEU A 486 16.62 3.11 3.07
C LEU A 486 18.11 2.78 3.29
N LEU A 487 18.96 3.74 2.98
CA LEU A 487 20.40 3.59 3.15
C LEU A 487 20.80 4.05 4.55
N THR A 488 21.73 3.35 5.15
CA THR A 488 22.25 3.67 6.49
C THR A 488 23.78 3.56 6.51
N THR A 489 24.41 4.19 7.48
CA THR A 489 25.85 4.08 7.71
C THR A 489 26.29 2.64 7.92
N THR A 490 25.44 1.80 8.45
CA THR A 490 25.72 0.38 8.71
C THR A 490 25.68 -0.46 7.45
N ASN A 491 24.73 -0.21 6.54
CA ASN A 491 24.54 -1.08 5.38
C ASN A 491 25.22 -0.57 4.10
N GLN A 492 25.29 0.75 3.88
CA GLN A 492 25.78 1.35 2.64
C GLN A 492 26.83 2.45 2.82
N GLY A 493 27.12 2.86 4.08
CA GLY A 493 28.03 3.98 4.37
C GLY A 493 27.45 5.37 4.08
N GLU A 494 26.14 5.45 3.88
CA GLU A 494 25.39 6.69 3.67
C GLU A 494 24.85 7.25 5.00
N SER A 495 24.09 8.33 4.93
CA SER A 495 23.55 8.97 6.14
C SER A 495 22.36 8.20 6.71
N ASP A 496 22.34 8.01 8.01
CA ASP A 496 21.18 7.46 8.70
C ASP A 496 19.98 8.43 8.63
N THR A 497 18.78 7.88 8.79
CA THR A 497 17.56 8.68 8.89
C THR A 497 17.63 9.60 10.11
N GLN A 498 17.34 10.87 9.90
CA GLN A 498 17.33 11.89 10.95
C GLN A 498 16.05 12.71 10.96
N TYR A 499 15.56 13.03 12.15
CA TYR A 499 14.38 13.86 12.37
C TYR A 499 14.32 14.42 13.78
N THR A 500 13.47 15.41 14.02
CA THR A 500 13.24 15.97 15.35
C THR A 500 12.06 15.29 16.03
N ILE A 501 12.22 14.99 17.31
CA ILE A 501 11.23 14.31 18.15
C ILE A 501 10.87 15.15 19.36
N ARG A 502 9.72 14.88 19.96
CA ARG A 502 9.34 15.40 21.26
C ARG A 502 9.32 14.31 22.29
N LYS A 503 10.06 14.50 23.36
CA LYS A 503 10.11 13.58 24.51
C LYS A 503 9.78 14.30 25.80
N GLN A 504 9.18 13.55 26.71
CA GLN A 504 9.01 13.95 28.09
C GLN A 504 10.07 13.31 28.98
N LEU A 505 10.57 14.09 29.92
CA LEU A 505 11.62 13.70 30.83
C LEU A 505 11.23 14.16 32.24
N ILE A 506 11.44 13.33 33.26
CA ILE A 506 11.19 13.69 34.65
C ILE A 506 12.52 13.81 35.38
N GLY A 507 12.61 14.82 36.23
CA GLY A 507 13.78 15.03 37.04
C GLY A 507 13.45 15.68 38.37
N THR A 508 14.39 15.59 39.35
CA THR A 508 14.28 16.28 40.62
C THR A 508 15.46 17.25 40.75
N THR A 509 15.17 18.46 41.15
CA THR A 509 16.18 19.50 41.31
C THR A 509 17.12 19.23 42.49
N THR A 510 18.37 19.55 42.28
CA THR A 510 19.42 19.55 43.30
C THR A 510 19.95 20.97 43.52
N SER A 511 20.93 21.16 44.38
CA SER A 511 21.59 22.48 44.56
C SER A 511 22.30 22.95 43.29
N SER A 512 22.57 22.05 42.32
CA SER A 512 23.16 22.38 40.99
C SER A 512 22.13 22.44 39.88
N GLY A 513 20.83 22.45 40.19
CA GLY A 513 19.76 22.41 39.22
C GLY A 513 19.29 20.98 38.90
N VAL A 514 18.49 20.83 37.85
CA VAL A 514 18.07 19.53 37.30
C VAL A 514 18.78 19.32 35.96
N THR A 515 19.30 18.10 35.77
CA THR A 515 20.00 17.71 34.53
C THR A 515 19.20 16.63 33.85
N PHE A 516 18.95 16.79 32.54
CA PHE A 516 18.32 15.81 31.67
C PHE A 516 19.32 15.34 30.62
N ASN A 517 19.32 14.06 30.36
CA ASN A 517 20.18 13.43 29.36
C ASN A 517 19.32 12.88 28.22
N ALA A 518 19.78 13.12 27.01
CA ALA A 518 19.19 12.53 25.79
C ALA A 518 19.59 11.06 25.63
N GLY A 519 18.85 10.33 24.82
CA GLY A 519 19.18 8.97 24.44
C GLY A 519 20.38 8.89 23.48
N SER A 520 20.75 7.68 23.09
CA SER A 520 21.82 7.48 22.12
C SER A 520 21.43 8.05 20.76
N GLY A 521 22.33 8.82 20.13
CA GLY A 521 22.07 9.47 18.83
C GLY A 521 21.11 10.66 18.90
N GLU A 522 20.77 11.14 20.11
CA GLU A 522 19.89 12.27 20.33
C GLU A 522 20.64 13.49 20.89
N THR A 523 20.24 14.67 20.45
CA THR A 523 20.75 15.94 20.97
C THR A 523 19.61 16.93 21.17
N PHE A 524 19.65 17.67 22.29
CA PHE A 524 18.69 18.74 22.55
C PHE A 524 18.85 19.88 21.53
N VAL A 525 17.77 20.38 20.99
CA VAL A 525 17.82 21.53 20.06
C VAL A 525 18.14 22.84 20.81
N SER A 526 18.46 23.91 20.07
CA SER A 526 18.59 25.23 20.63
C SER A 526 17.30 25.67 21.31
N HIS A 527 17.41 26.46 22.41
CA HIS A 527 16.22 26.86 23.14
C HIS A 527 15.28 27.73 22.30
N SER A 528 14.03 27.38 22.31
CA SER A 528 12.89 28.24 21.98
C SER A 528 11.69 27.82 22.85
N GLU A 529 10.77 28.73 23.12
CA GLU A 529 9.57 28.42 23.90
C GLU A 529 8.69 27.32 23.25
N LYS A 530 8.80 27.17 21.95
CA LYS A 530 8.12 26.10 21.21
C LYS A 530 8.70 24.71 21.47
N ASP A 531 9.99 24.68 21.83
CA ASP A 531 10.75 23.43 21.90
C ASP A 531 10.89 22.90 23.33
N TYR A 532 10.57 23.71 24.33
CA TYR A 532 10.73 23.34 25.73
C TYR A 532 9.53 23.78 26.56
N THR A 533 8.91 22.85 27.25
CA THR A 533 7.83 23.12 28.23
C THR A 533 8.19 22.41 29.52
N LEU A 534 8.40 23.17 30.60
CA LEU A 534 8.73 22.64 31.92
C LEU A 534 7.55 22.85 32.87
N SER A 535 6.99 21.79 33.43
CA SER A 535 5.94 21.83 34.43
C SER A 535 6.41 21.28 35.78
N ILE A 536 5.82 21.81 36.85
CA ILE A 536 6.13 21.40 38.22
C ILE A 536 5.24 20.22 38.60
N LEU A 537 5.81 19.08 38.97
CA LEU A 537 5.09 17.93 39.46
C LEU A 537 4.90 17.95 40.98
N THR A 538 5.92 18.34 41.70
CA THR A 538 5.85 18.46 43.16
C THR A 538 6.60 19.72 43.57
N ASP A 539 5.89 20.56 44.36
CA ASP A 539 6.41 21.83 44.86
C ASP A 539 7.55 21.61 45.87
N GLY A 540 8.66 22.25 45.63
CA GLY A 540 9.82 22.32 46.53
C GLY A 540 9.88 23.62 47.35
N GLY A 541 8.81 24.44 47.35
CA GLY A 541 8.74 25.75 47.99
C GLY A 541 9.07 26.91 47.02
N GLY A 542 9.01 26.67 45.70
CA GLY A 542 9.16 27.69 44.67
C GLY A 542 7.89 27.93 43.88
N ALA A 543 7.87 27.62 42.58
CA ALA A 543 6.66 27.63 41.75
C ALA A 543 5.69 26.54 42.21
N ALA A 544 4.40 26.80 42.09
CA ALA A 544 3.37 25.85 42.58
C ALA A 544 3.29 24.61 41.69
N GLN A 545 2.79 23.52 42.26
CA GLN A 545 2.48 22.30 41.49
C GLN A 545 1.57 22.63 40.32
N GLY A 546 1.86 22.04 39.16
CA GLY A 546 1.15 22.25 37.90
C GLY A 546 1.53 23.51 37.12
N ASP A 547 2.33 24.42 37.70
CA ASP A 547 2.78 25.61 36.99
C ASP A 547 3.78 25.27 35.87
N ILE A 548 3.69 26.02 34.78
CA ILE A 548 4.68 25.99 33.71
C ILE A 548 5.70 27.10 33.94
N VAL A 549 6.97 26.74 33.92
CA VAL A 549 8.09 27.67 34.17
C VAL A 549 8.86 27.93 32.88
N SER A 550 9.05 29.21 32.53
CA SER A 550 9.96 29.59 31.44
C SER A 550 11.42 29.35 31.83
N ILE A 551 12.14 28.66 30.97
CA ILE A 551 13.54 28.26 31.21
C ILE A 551 14.52 28.97 30.31
N ALA A 552 14.10 29.98 29.55
CA ALA A 552 14.90 30.70 28.58
C ALA A 552 16.22 31.22 29.10
N SER A 553 16.23 31.72 30.34
CA SER A 553 17.44 32.33 31.00
C SER A 553 18.19 31.33 31.89
N THR A 554 17.64 30.19 32.18
CA THR A 554 18.15 29.24 33.19
C THR A 554 18.65 27.93 32.58
N LEU A 555 18.37 27.70 31.28
CA LEU A 555 18.79 26.54 30.53
C LEU A 555 20.24 26.67 30.04
N SER A 556 21.02 25.64 30.26
CA SER A 556 22.38 25.49 29.72
C SER A 556 22.55 24.13 29.04
N GLY A 557 23.48 24.02 28.07
CA GLY A 557 23.78 22.77 27.37
C GLY A 557 22.92 22.51 26.16
N ALA A 558 22.08 23.44 25.70
CA ALA A 558 21.33 23.31 24.46
C ALA A 558 22.27 23.02 23.26
N GLY A 559 21.89 22.14 22.36
CA GLY A 559 22.72 21.66 21.25
C GLY A 559 23.64 20.48 21.61
N THR A 560 23.54 19.94 22.82
CA THR A 560 24.30 18.76 23.29
C THR A 560 23.39 17.64 23.74
N SER A 561 23.97 16.51 24.12
CA SER A 561 23.23 15.35 24.65
C SER A 561 22.77 15.52 26.10
N SER A 562 23.10 16.64 26.77
CA SER A 562 22.72 16.89 28.16
C SER A 562 22.40 18.35 28.36
N ILE A 563 21.30 18.64 29.03
CA ILE A 563 20.92 20.01 29.43
C ILE A 563 20.76 20.08 30.93
N THR A 564 21.06 21.26 31.46
CA THR A 564 20.86 21.56 32.89
C THR A 564 20.06 22.85 33.03
N ILE A 565 19.05 22.81 33.90
CA ILE A 565 18.19 23.93 34.24
C ILE A 565 18.48 24.30 35.68
N LEU A 566 18.94 25.57 35.91
CA LEU A 566 19.25 26.10 37.25
C LEU A 566 18.43 27.36 37.51
N ASP A 567 17.34 27.22 38.25
CA ASP A 567 16.51 28.29 38.72
C ASP A 567 16.22 28.10 40.22
N ALA A 568 17.06 28.74 41.05
CA ALA A 568 16.93 28.56 42.50
C ALA A 568 15.65 29.21 43.06
N THR A 569 15.01 30.10 42.32
CA THR A 569 13.80 30.82 42.77
C THR A 569 12.55 30.00 42.49
N ASN A 570 12.34 29.53 41.27
CA ASN A 570 11.17 28.78 40.88
C ASN A 570 11.34 27.26 41.09
N LEU A 571 12.58 26.77 41.06
CA LEU A 571 12.95 25.35 41.14
C LEU A 571 13.95 25.10 42.29
N PRO A 572 13.59 25.35 43.55
CA PRO A 572 14.47 25.02 44.66
C PRO A 572 14.77 23.53 44.76
N THR A 573 15.78 23.17 45.53
CA THR A 573 16.19 21.78 45.72
C THR A 573 15.01 20.90 46.18
N GLY A 574 14.77 19.78 45.52
CA GLY A 574 13.71 18.85 45.86
C GLY A 574 12.42 19.02 45.02
N THR A 575 12.36 20.03 44.15
CA THR A 575 11.24 20.20 43.21
C THR A 575 11.29 19.10 42.12
N LYS A 576 10.23 18.33 41.99
CA LYS A 576 10.06 17.35 40.89
C LYS A 576 9.44 18.03 39.69
N VAL A 577 10.03 17.85 38.53
CA VAL A 577 9.63 18.56 37.30
C VAL A 577 9.50 17.59 36.14
N LYS A 578 8.57 17.91 35.20
CA LYS A 578 8.38 17.24 33.93
C LYS A 578 8.77 18.20 32.81
N LEU A 579 9.72 17.78 31.99
CA LEU A 579 10.18 18.53 30.83
C LEU A 579 9.69 17.86 29.56
N ILE A 580 8.97 18.58 28.73
CA ILE A 580 8.70 18.23 27.34
C ILE A 580 9.70 18.98 26.49
N ALA A 581 10.61 18.24 25.86
CA ALA A 581 11.72 18.81 25.08
C ALA A 581 11.75 18.31 23.65
N THR A 582 12.25 19.13 22.75
CA THR A 582 12.55 18.76 21.36
C THR A 582 14.01 18.30 21.27
N LEU A 583 14.22 17.13 20.66
CA LEU A 583 15.53 16.56 20.40
C LEU A 583 15.69 16.28 18.90
N LEU A 584 16.91 16.44 18.40
CA LEU A 584 17.31 15.97 17.09
C LEU A 584 17.83 14.54 17.24
N LYS A 585 17.25 13.62 16.48
CA LYS A 585 17.68 12.24 16.38
C LYS A 585 18.40 12.03 15.05
N THR A 586 19.64 11.59 15.07
CA THR A 586 20.51 11.50 13.90
C THR A 586 20.75 10.08 13.41
N SER A 587 20.34 9.08 14.16
CA SER A 587 20.52 7.66 13.84
C SER A 587 19.24 6.90 14.19
N ALA A 588 18.20 7.08 13.39
CA ALA A 588 16.95 6.38 13.59
C ALA A 588 17.05 4.96 13.07
N ALA A 589 16.68 4.00 13.91
CA ALA A 589 16.64 2.59 13.56
C ALA A 589 15.23 2.19 13.09
N HIS A 590 15.13 1.46 11.99
CA HIS A 590 13.86 0.88 11.59
C HIS A 590 13.48 -0.30 12.51
N LYS A 591 12.19 -0.45 12.76
CA LYS A 591 11.64 -1.60 13.48
C LYS A 591 11.56 -2.79 12.54
N SER A 592 11.92 -3.97 13.00
CA SER A 592 11.63 -5.21 12.27
C SER A 592 10.18 -5.63 12.47
N LYS A 593 9.55 -6.16 11.42
CA LYS A 593 8.26 -6.86 11.49
C LYS A 593 8.50 -8.33 11.22
N THR A 594 8.46 -9.16 12.25
CA THR A 594 8.63 -10.61 12.11
C THR A 594 7.29 -11.24 11.71
N VAL A 595 7.28 -12.01 10.64
CA VAL A 595 6.09 -12.73 10.18
C VAL A 595 5.85 -13.95 11.07
N ASN A 596 4.65 -14.02 11.64
CA ASN A 596 4.16 -15.19 12.37
C ASN A 596 3.03 -15.83 11.57
N LEU A 597 3.33 -16.95 10.95
CA LEU A 597 2.38 -17.68 10.11
C LEU A 597 1.55 -18.68 10.93
N MET A 598 0.31 -18.88 10.50
CA MET A 598 -0.59 -19.93 10.97
C MET A 598 -0.81 -19.91 12.48
N LYS A 599 -0.98 -18.72 13.07
CA LYS A 599 -1.40 -18.58 14.47
C LYS A 599 -2.78 -19.21 14.66
N LYS A 600 -2.89 -20.12 15.61
CA LYS A 600 -4.17 -20.74 16.01
C LYS A 600 -4.73 -20.04 17.23
N LEU A 601 -6.00 -19.69 17.19
CA LEU A 601 -6.72 -19.07 18.28
C LEU A 601 -8.01 -19.83 18.52
N ALA A 602 -8.20 -20.39 19.68
CA ALA A 602 -9.43 -21.04 20.07
C ALA A 602 -10.43 -20.01 20.65
N VAL A 603 -11.65 -20.05 20.19
CA VAL A 603 -12.76 -19.23 20.66
C VAL A 603 -13.84 -20.18 21.18
N ASN A 604 -14.02 -20.21 22.48
CA ASN A 604 -14.93 -21.14 23.13
C ASN A 604 -16.29 -20.48 23.42
N PRO A 605 -17.39 -21.21 23.29
CA PRO A 605 -18.69 -20.73 23.69
C PRO A 605 -18.80 -20.72 25.22
N GLY A 606 -18.45 -19.61 25.83
CA GLY A 606 -18.63 -19.38 27.27
C GLY A 606 -19.63 -18.26 27.52
N ASP A 607 -20.62 -18.48 28.37
CA ASP A 607 -21.58 -17.44 28.71
C ASP A 607 -21.00 -16.37 29.65
N THR A 608 -19.79 -16.64 30.17
CA THR A 608 -19.11 -15.79 31.16
C THR A 608 -17.91 -15.04 30.57
N ASP A 609 -17.70 -15.10 29.25
CA ASP A 609 -16.56 -14.47 28.61
C ASP A 609 -16.90 -13.07 28.07
N ALA A 610 -15.91 -12.22 28.01
CA ALA A 610 -16.07 -10.85 27.54
C ALA A 610 -16.55 -10.77 26.09
N PHE A 611 -17.23 -9.69 25.73
CA PHE A 611 -17.56 -9.39 24.35
C PHE A 611 -16.30 -9.37 23.47
N GLY A 612 -16.38 -10.02 22.32
CA GLY A 612 -15.27 -10.15 21.38
C GLY A 612 -14.42 -11.40 21.58
N THR A 613 -14.76 -12.23 22.57
CA THR A 613 -14.08 -13.50 22.85
C THR A 613 -14.98 -14.73 22.67
N ARG A 614 -16.23 -14.53 22.26
CA ARG A 614 -17.22 -15.59 22.05
C ARG A 614 -17.53 -15.82 20.58
N PRO A 615 -17.82 -17.06 20.15
CA PRO A 615 -18.19 -17.37 18.77
C PRO A 615 -19.46 -16.64 18.30
N THR A 616 -20.39 -16.39 19.23
CA THR A 616 -21.67 -15.70 18.96
C THR A 616 -21.49 -14.23 18.68
N ASP A 617 -20.43 -13.61 19.15
CA ASP A 617 -20.14 -12.19 18.92
C ASP A 617 -19.97 -11.89 17.44
N ARG A 618 -20.41 -10.72 17.03
CA ARG A 618 -20.22 -10.27 15.65
C ARG A 618 -18.76 -10.00 15.33
N THR A 619 -18.04 -9.50 16.34
CA THR A 619 -16.65 -9.13 16.25
C THR A 619 -15.85 -9.95 17.24
N ILE A 620 -14.84 -10.66 16.76
CA ILE A 620 -13.98 -11.53 17.58
C ILE A 620 -12.56 -10.96 17.53
N SER A 621 -11.98 -10.72 18.71
CA SER A 621 -10.60 -10.26 18.87
C SER A 621 -9.60 -11.37 18.50
N LEU A 622 -8.50 -11.00 17.85
CA LEU A 622 -7.40 -11.92 17.59
C LEU A 622 -6.28 -11.84 18.64
N GLY A 623 -6.40 -10.93 19.61
CA GLY A 623 -5.43 -10.77 20.69
C GLY A 623 -4.06 -10.22 20.28
N ARG A 624 -3.86 -9.94 19.02
CA ARG A 624 -2.63 -9.40 18.44
C ARG A 624 -2.95 -8.23 17.53
N ALA A 625 -2.09 -7.26 17.52
CA ALA A 625 -2.14 -6.19 16.53
C ALA A 625 -1.52 -6.66 15.21
N ASP A 626 -1.83 -5.94 14.13
CA ASP A 626 -1.19 -6.08 12.83
C ASP A 626 -1.31 -7.48 12.19
N ALA A 627 -2.49 -8.11 12.30
CA ALA A 627 -2.82 -9.30 11.52
C ALA A 627 -3.09 -8.90 10.07
N PHE A 628 -2.37 -9.51 9.14
CA PHE A 628 -2.47 -9.15 7.73
C PHE A 628 -3.26 -10.16 6.87
N LYS A 629 -3.47 -11.39 7.38
CA LYS A 629 -4.15 -12.43 6.63
C LYS A 629 -5.00 -13.35 7.50
N LEU A 630 -6.27 -13.46 7.18
CA LEU A 630 -7.14 -14.50 7.71
C LEU A 630 -6.99 -15.76 6.84
N VAL A 631 -6.53 -16.85 7.43
CA VAL A 631 -6.28 -18.11 6.70
C VAL A 631 -7.49 -19.01 6.71
N ALA A 632 -8.04 -19.33 7.89
CA ALA A 632 -9.20 -20.20 8.05
C ALA A 632 -9.97 -19.86 9.32
N VAL A 633 -11.25 -20.24 9.35
CA VAL A 633 -12.10 -20.23 10.54
C VAL A 633 -12.85 -21.57 10.57
N PHE A 634 -12.46 -22.45 11.45
CA PHE A 634 -13.10 -23.77 11.59
C PHE A 634 -14.16 -23.73 12.68
N ASP A 635 -15.38 -24.19 12.38
CA ASP A 635 -16.51 -24.25 13.30
C ASP A 635 -16.87 -25.71 13.61
N SER A 636 -16.98 -26.06 14.88
CA SER A 636 -17.40 -27.41 15.31
C SER A 636 -18.90 -27.67 15.11
N GLU A 637 -19.68 -26.62 14.82
CA GLU A 637 -21.18 -26.66 14.71
C GLU A 637 -21.89 -27.17 15.96
N ASN A 638 -21.18 -27.44 17.04
CA ASN A 638 -21.70 -28.04 18.24
C ASN A 638 -20.88 -27.59 19.48
N THR A 639 -21.58 -27.20 20.52
CA THR A 639 -20.97 -26.74 21.79
C THR A 639 -20.23 -27.84 22.56
N SER A 640 -20.57 -29.11 22.33
CA SER A 640 -19.99 -30.27 23.01
C SER A 640 -18.83 -30.91 22.26
N THR A 641 -18.57 -30.52 21.04
CA THR A 641 -17.57 -31.14 20.17
C THR A 641 -16.40 -30.21 19.97
N GLU A 642 -15.18 -30.70 20.09
CA GLU A 642 -13.99 -29.94 19.78
C GLU A 642 -13.86 -29.70 18.27
N VAL A 643 -13.21 -28.59 17.91
CA VAL A 643 -12.91 -28.30 16.50
C VAL A 643 -11.82 -29.23 16.03
N THR A 644 -12.03 -29.86 14.90
CA THR A 644 -11.02 -30.70 14.26
C THR A 644 -10.43 -29.93 13.08
N ILE A 645 -9.11 -29.75 13.08
CA ILE A 645 -8.39 -29.20 11.93
C ILE A 645 -8.09 -30.35 10.97
N PRO A 646 -8.28 -30.18 9.64
CA PRO A 646 -7.91 -31.21 8.68
C PRO A 646 -6.44 -31.58 8.83
N SER A 647 -6.14 -32.90 8.82
CA SER A 647 -4.75 -33.35 9.01
C SER A 647 -4.38 -34.58 8.20
N LEU A 648 -3.09 -34.66 7.87
CA LEU A 648 -2.46 -35.77 7.16
C LEU A 648 -1.57 -36.56 8.12
N THR A 649 -1.78 -37.85 8.19
CA THR A 649 -0.77 -38.74 8.77
C THR A 649 0.20 -39.10 7.66
N LEU A 650 1.48 -38.82 7.88
CA LEU A 650 2.52 -38.98 6.89
C LEU A 650 3.35 -40.23 7.16
N GLY A 651 3.87 -40.82 6.10
CA GLY A 651 4.89 -41.87 6.17
C GLY A 651 6.28 -41.27 6.49
N THR A 652 7.31 -41.91 5.96
CA THR A 652 8.67 -41.38 6.11
C THR A 652 8.82 -40.07 5.37
N ILE A 653 9.24 -39.03 6.07
CA ILE A 653 9.47 -37.67 5.50
C ILE A 653 10.91 -37.65 4.97
N THR A 654 11.07 -37.20 3.74
CA THR A 654 12.35 -36.86 3.12
C THR A 654 12.44 -35.35 3.02
N GLY A 655 13.45 -34.72 3.63
CA GLY A 655 13.53 -33.27 3.78
C GLY A 655 12.81 -32.78 5.04
N THR A 656 12.53 -31.48 5.12
CA THR A 656 11.83 -30.86 6.26
C THR A 656 10.77 -29.91 5.73
N PHE A 657 9.52 -30.18 6.02
CA PHE A 657 8.43 -29.26 5.72
C PHE A 657 8.48 -28.01 6.59
N THR A 658 8.02 -26.90 6.07
CA THR A 658 7.94 -25.64 6.80
C THR A 658 6.50 -25.20 7.00
N ARG A 659 6.23 -24.51 8.14
CA ARG A 659 4.91 -23.94 8.41
C ARG A 659 4.57 -22.87 7.39
N GLY A 660 3.33 -22.86 6.90
CA GLY A 660 2.85 -21.87 5.93
C GLY A 660 3.17 -22.20 4.47
N GLU A 661 4.08 -23.17 4.20
CA GLU A 661 4.35 -23.55 2.81
C GLU A 661 3.19 -24.25 2.12
N LEU A 662 3.15 -24.16 0.81
CA LEU A 662 2.19 -24.87 -0.02
C LEU A 662 2.68 -26.30 -0.28
N ILE A 663 1.80 -27.27 -0.12
CA ILE A 663 2.03 -28.68 -0.48
C ILE A 663 1.11 -29.08 -1.62
N THR A 664 1.61 -29.97 -2.48
CA THR A 664 0.85 -30.48 -3.63
C THR A 664 0.81 -32.00 -3.63
N GLY A 665 -0.35 -32.57 -3.84
CA GLY A 665 -0.58 -34.02 -3.98
C GLY A 665 -0.33 -34.50 -5.39
N SER A 666 0.50 -35.54 -5.56
CA SER A 666 0.93 -36.04 -6.86
C SER A 666 -0.17 -36.70 -7.70
N ALA A 667 -1.18 -37.25 -7.07
CA ALA A 667 -2.28 -37.98 -7.75
C ALA A 667 -3.56 -37.14 -7.79
N SER A 668 -3.89 -36.45 -6.71
CA SER A 668 -5.10 -35.66 -6.60
C SER A 668 -4.97 -34.27 -7.25
N GLY A 669 -3.74 -33.74 -7.34
CA GLY A 669 -3.50 -32.34 -7.67
C GLY A 669 -4.00 -31.39 -6.58
N ALA A 670 -4.37 -31.90 -5.40
CA ALA A 670 -4.79 -31.08 -4.27
C ALA A 670 -3.64 -30.21 -3.79
N THR A 671 -3.94 -28.94 -3.48
CA THR A 671 -2.98 -28.04 -2.86
C THR A 671 -3.48 -27.55 -1.52
N ALA A 672 -2.57 -27.46 -0.54
CA ALA A 672 -2.89 -26.96 0.79
C ALA A 672 -1.72 -26.21 1.41
N ARG A 673 -2.01 -25.36 2.39
CA ARG A 673 -0.99 -24.73 3.23
C ARG A 673 -0.85 -25.45 4.55
N ILE A 674 0.37 -25.70 4.98
CA ILE A 674 0.68 -26.35 6.25
C ILE A 674 0.41 -25.39 7.40
N ILE A 675 -0.42 -25.84 8.35
CA ILE A 675 -0.67 -25.12 9.60
C ILE A 675 0.35 -25.56 10.66
N ASP A 676 0.50 -26.89 10.84
CA ASP A 676 1.45 -27.45 11.77
C ASP A 676 2.16 -28.65 11.13
N VAL A 677 3.48 -28.70 11.29
CA VAL A 677 4.34 -29.74 10.72
C VAL A 677 4.44 -31.01 11.60
N SER A 678 3.90 -30.95 12.82
CA SER A 678 3.87 -32.13 13.72
C SER A 678 2.97 -33.23 13.15
N SER A 679 3.20 -34.49 13.53
CA SER A 679 2.37 -35.60 13.06
C SER A 679 1.19 -35.84 14.02
N PRO A 680 -0.05 -35.83 13.52
CA PRO A 680 -0.49 -35.60 12.15
C PRO A 680 -0.30 -34.14 11.69
N MET A 681 0.11 -33.93 10.43
CA MET A 681 0.36 -32.61 9.87
C MET A 681 -0.97 -31.91 9.58
N GLU A 682 -1.20 -30.78 10.21
CA GLU A 682 -2.41 -29.99 10.01
C GLU A 682 -2.29 -29.08 8.78
N TYR A 683 -3.39 -28.91 8.06
CA TYR A 683 -3.39 -28.12 6.83
C TYR A 683 -4.71 -27.37 6.59
N VAL A 684 -4.67 -26.40 5.69
CA VAL A 684 -5.85 -25.76 5.10
C VAL A 684 -5.80 -25.91 3.58
N LEU A 685 -6.87 -26.44 2.98
CA LEU A 685 -6.96 -26.59 1.53
C LEU A 685 -6.91 -25.20 0.83
N ALA A 686 -6.09 -25.11 -0.19
CA ALA A 686 -6.05 -23.98 -1.11
C ALA A 686 -6.94 -24.19 -2.34
N THR A 687 -7.23 -25.46 -2.66
CA THR A 687 -8.15 -25.90 -3.74
C THR A 687 -9.39 -26.58 -3.15
N THR A 688 -10.38 -26.87 -3.98
CA THR A 688 -11.56 -27.67 -3.59
C THR A 688 -11.31 -29.17 -3.65
N THR A 689 -10.16 -29.59 -4.17
CA THR A 689 -9.77 -31.01 -4.29
C THR A 689 -9.10 -31.46 -3.00
N GLU A 690 -9.46 -32.64 -2.50
CA GLU A 690 -8.87 -33.23 -1.31
C GLU A 690 -7.74 -34.20 -1.65
N PHE A 691 -6.81 -34.38 -0.70
CA PHE A 691 -5.74 -35.37 -0.83
C PHE A 691 -6.28 -36.81 -0.82
N VAL A 692 -5.50 -37.72 -1.38
CA VAL A 692 -5.82 -39.15 -1.44
C VAL A 692 -4.80 -39.97 -0.65
N VAL A 693 -5.29 -40.95 0.11
CA VAL A 693 -4.38 -41.87 0.84
C VAL A 693 -3.55 -42.67 -0.15
N GLY A 694 -2.25 -42.74 0.08
CA GLY A 694 -1.26 -43.41 -0.76
C GLY A 694 -0.54 -42.50 -1.74
N GLU A 695 -0.95 -41.21 -1.91
CA GLU A 695 -0.23 -40.28 -2.77
C GLU A 695 0.99 -39.67 -2.07
N THR A 696 1.91 -39.18 -2.87
CA THR A 696 3.05 -38.42 -2.37
C THR A 696 2.72 -36.93 -2.37
N ILE A 697 2.94 -36.27 -1.24
CA ILE A 697 2.88 -34.81 -1.16
C ILE A 697 4.29 -34.23 -1.29
N THR A 698 4.38 -33.08 -1.94
CA THR A 698 5.64 -32.33 -2.11
C THR A 698 5.47 -30.91 -1.63
N GLY A 699 6.40 -30.44 -0.79
CA GLY A 699 6.49 -29.05 -0.34
C GLY A 699 7.05 -28.16 -1.45
N PHE A 700 6.42 -27.01 -1.66
CA PHE A 700 6.81 -26.08 -2.73
C PHE A 700 8.18 -25.43 -2.48
N SER A 701 8.40 -24.92 -1.27
CA SER A 701 9.66 -24.24 -0.93
C SER A 701 10.72 -25.20 -0.38
N SER A 702 10.31 -26.14 0.45
CA SER A 702 11.22 -27.09 1.08
C SER A 702 11.65 -28.23 0.17
N THR A 703 10.90 -28.50 -0.92
CA THR A 703 11.02 -29.72 -1.75
C THR A 703 10.92 -31.02 -0.96
N ALA A 704 10.48 -30.93 0.29
CA ALA A 704 10.27 -32.11 1.15
C ALA A 704 9.15 -32.98 0.59
N THR A 705 9.31 -34.29 0.72
CA THR A 705 8.31 -35.25 0.23
C THR A 705 7.91 -36.26 1.30
N SER A 706 6.67 -36.70 1.27
CA SER A 706 6.18 -37.80 2.10
C SER A 706 4.93 -38.43 1.49
N THR A 707 4.64 -39.66 1.85
CA THR A 707 3.42 -40.36 1.42
C THR A 707 2.32 -40.17 2.46
N VAL A 708 1.10 -39.88 2.02
CA VAL A 708 -0.08 -39.78 2.88
C VAL A 708 -0.54 -41.17 3.28
N THR A 709 -0.50 -41.48 4.58
CA THR A 709 -0.92 -42.81 5.10
C THR A 709 -2.34 -42.78 5.66
N ALA A 710 -2.79 -41.66 6.18
CA ALA A 710 -4.18 -41.46 6.60
C ALA A 710 -4.62 -40.00 6.48
N LEU A 711 -5.91 -39.78 6.37
CA LEU A 711 -6.57 -38.45 6.30
C LEU A 711 -7.51 -38.31 7.49
N THR A 712 -7.51 -37.15 8.11
CA THR A 712 -8.55 -36.78 9.06
C THR A 712 -9.31 -35.60 8.49
N ALA A 713 -10.63 -35.80 8.31
CA ALA A 713 -11.50 -34.70 7.87
C ALA A 713 -11.62 -33.64 8.95
N GLY A 714 -11.56 -32.40 8.58
CA GLY A 714 -11.72 -31.28 9.48
C GLY A 714 -13.17 -30.84 9.68
N SER A 715 -13.36 -29.97 10.68
CA SER A 715 -14.57 -29.16 10.85
C SER A 715 -14.80 -28.22 9.65
N ILE A 716 -16.00 -27.69 9.52
CA ILE A 716 -16.35 -26.81 8.40
C ILE A 716 -15.54 -25.51 8.48
N ASN A 717 -14.94 -25.13 7.35
CA ASN A 717 -14.24 -23.86 7.21
C ASN A 717 -15.22 -22.74 6.80
N VAL A 718 -15.55 -21.86 7.74
CA VAL A 718 -16.49 -20.76 7.56
C VAL A 718 -15.77 -19.41 7.34
N LYS A 719 -14.53 -19.40 6.91
CA LYS A 719 -13.73 -18.20 6.65
C LYS A 719 -14.48 -17.13 5.85
N ASN A 720 -15.24 -17.55 4.83
CA ASN A 720 -15.96 -16.63 3.95
C ASN A 720 -17.08 -15.84 4.65
N ASN A 721 -17.47 -16.27 5.84
CA ASN A 721 -18.47 -15.59 6.68
C ASN A 721 -17.88 -14.40 7.44
N TYR A 722 -16.57 -14.23 7.41
CA TYR A 722 -15.86 -13.20 8.15
C TYR A 722 -15.03 -12.30 7.23
N SER A 723 -14.78 -11.08 7.68
CA SER A 723 -13.79 -10.15 7.14
C SER A 723 -12.74 -9.89 8.21
N LEU A 724 -11.49 -9.74 7.80
CA LEU A 724 -10.40 -9.35 8.67
C LEU A 724 -10.37 -7.83 8.82
N ASP A 725 -10.34 -7.33 10.03
CA ASP A 725 -9.90 -5.99 10.38
C ASP A 725 -8.47 -6.12 10.94
N THR A 726 -7.52 -5.60 10.20
CA THR A 726 -6.08 -5.72 10.51
C THR A 726 -5.65 -4.97 11.78
N GLY A 727 -6.51 -4.12 12.31
CA GLY A 727 -6.19 -3.25 13.44
C GLY A 727 -5.44 -1.97 13.05
N MET A 728 -5.03 -1.80 11.80
CA MET A 728 -4.38 -0.56 11.36
C MET A 728 -5.36 0.62 11.47
N ARG A 729 -4.93 1.68 12.15
CA ARG A 729 -5.65 2.96 12.28
C ARG A 729 -4.74 4.09 11.82
N ASP A 730 -5.28 5.30 11.70
CA ASP A 730 -4.50 6.45 11.25
C ASP A 730 -3.32 6.76 12.17
N ASN A 731 -3.48 6.55 13.46
CA ASN A 731 -2.52 6.97 14.47
C ASN A 731 -1.89 5.84 15.29
N PHE A 732 -2.36 4.62 15.15
CA PHE A 732 -1.87 3.47 15.93
C PHE A 732 -2.25 2.14 15.29
N TYR A 733 -1.62 1.07 15.75
CA TYR A 733 -2.01 -0.30 15.48
C TYR A 733 -2.86 -0.82 16.65
N ASP A 734 -4.15 -1.03 16.39
CA ASP A 734 -5.11 -1.62 17.34
C ASP A 734 -5.02 -3.15 17.32
N ILE A 735 -5.63 -3.80 18.29
CA ILE A 735 -5.82 -5.26 18.27
C ILE A 735 -6.64 -5.63 17.03
N SER A 736 -6.14 -6.56 16.26
CA SER A 736 -6.79 -7.10 15.06
C SER A 736 -8.01 -7.94 15.45
N ARG A 737 -8.98 -8.00 14.55
CA ARG A 737 -10.26 -8.69 14.80
C ARG A 737 -10.85 -9.27 13.51
N ILE A 738 -11.68 -10.28 13.66
CA ILE A 738 -12.53 -10.73 12.57
C ILE A 738 -13.97 -10.25 12.82
N VAL A 739 -14.62 -9.82 11.76
CA VAL A 739 -15.99 -9.29 11.81
C VAL A 739 -16.88 -10.16 10.95
N ARG A 740 -17.95 -10.73 11.57
CA ARG A 740 -18.91 -11.53 10.84
C ARG A 740 -19.70 -10.65 9.88
N ARG A 741 -19.82 -11.09 8.64
CA ARG A 741 -20.56 -10.38 7.59
C ARG A 741 -22.04 -10.28 7.91
N ASN A 742 -22.69 -9.24 7.39
CA ASN A 742 -24.14 -9.08 7.51
C ASN A 742 -24.88 -10.28 6.89
N ASN A 743 -26.01 -10.63 7.49
CA ASN A 743 -26.88 -11.74 7.05
C ASN A 743 -26.25 -13.14 7.16
N VAL A 744 -25.23 -13.30 7.98
CA VAL A 744 -24.67 -14.62 8.31
C VAL A 744 -25.00 -14.93 9.77
N SER A 745 -25.50 -16.15 10.00
CA SER A 745 -25.78 -16.64 11.35
C SER A 745 -24.51 -16.78 12.18
N SER A 746 -24.63 -16.62 13.50
CA SER A 746 -23.51 -16.87 14.39
C SER A 746 -23.21 -18.36 14.49
N PRO A 747 -21.93 -18.76 14.63
CA PRO A 747 -21.56 -20.11 15.02
C PRO A 747 -22.20 -20.49 16.34
N THR A 748 -22.57 -21.76 16.46
CA THR A 748 -23.16 -22.30 17.71
C THR A 748 -22.14 -23.10 18.49
N GLY A 749 -21.04 -23.48 17.86
CA GLY A 749 -20.00 -24.30 18.44
C GLY A 749 -18.72 -23.54 18.78
N LYS A 750 -17.72 -24.29 19.18
CA LYS A 750 -16.35 -23.78 19.31
C LYS A 750 -15.81 -23.41 17.95
N VAL A 751 -14.94 -22.41 17.89
CA VAL A 751 -14.33 -21.91 16.66
C VAL A 751 -12.82 -21.85 16.85
N ILE A 752 -12.07 -22.28 15.83
CA ILE A 752 -10.63 -22.03 15.75
C ILE A 752 -10.37 -21.08 14.58
N VAL A 753 -9.75 -19.96 14.89
CA VAL A 753 -9.33 -18.95 13.91
C VAL A 753 -7.85 -19.14 13.61
N ILE A 754 -7.51 -19.20 12.32
CA ILE A 754 -6.12 -19.29 11.86
C ILE A 754 -5.80 -18.03 11.07
N TYR A 755 -4.73 -17.34 11.47
CA TYR A 755 -4.34 -16.07 10.87
C TYR A 755 -2.83 -15.87 10.90
N ASP A 756 -2.36 -14.96 10.04
CA ASP A 756 -0.97 -14.53 9.97
C ASP A 756 -0.87 -13.08 10.48
N TYR A 757 0.16 -12.76 11.25
CA TYR A 757 0.36 -11.42 11.82
C TYR A 757 1.85 -11.03 11.86
N PHE A 758 2.10 -9.72 11.99
CA PHE A 758 3.43 -9.18 12.20
C PHE A 758 3.70 -8.93 13.69
N GLU A 759 4.79 -9.45 14.19
CA GLU A 759 5.33 -9.07 15.50
C GLU A 759 6.33 -7.93 15.32
N HIS A 760 6.11 -6.82 16.02
CA HIS A 760 6.96 -5.65 15.94
C HIS A 760 8.19 -5.80 16.83
N GLY A 761 9.37 -5.58 16.26
CA GLY A 761 10.63 -5.47 16.98
C GLY A 761 10.88 -4.07 17.56
N ALA A 762 11.96 -3.92 18.28
CA ALA A 762 12.41 -2.61 18.77
C ALA A 762 12.95 -1.75 17.61
N GLY A 763 12.80 -0.45 17.74
CA GLY A 763 13.24 0.55 16.77
C GLY A 763 12.45 1.84 16.92
N ASP A 764 12.66 2.80 16.02
CA ASP A 764 12.08 4.13 16.10
C ASP A 764 10.89 4.33 15.15
N LEU A 765 10.95 3.74 13.97
CA LEU A 765 9.93 3.85 12.92
C LEU A 765 9.89 2.60 12.06
N MET A 766 8.81 2.42 11.32
CA MET A 766 8.69 1.36 10.32
C MET A 766 8.86 1.96 8.92
N THR A 767 9.51 1.19 8.05
CA THR A 767 9.81 1.55 6.66
C THR A 767 9.70 0.31 5.77
N VAL A 768 10.03 0.41 4.50
CA VAL A 768 10.14 -0.74 3.59
C VAL A 768 11.06 -1.83 4.18
N ASP A 769 12.16 -1.43 4.82
CA ASP A 769 13.14 -2.37 5.39
C ASP A 769 12.61 -3.13 6.60
N SER A 770 11.54 -2.65 7.22
CA SER A 770 10.83 -3.39 8.28
C SER A 770 10.20 -4.69 7.77
N TYR A 771 9.92 -4.77 6.46
CA TYR A 771 9.28 -5.92 5.81
C TYR A 771 10.26 -6.77 5.01
N VAL A 772 11.28 -6.17 4.40
CA VAL A 772 12.17 -6.82 3.43
C VAL A 772 13.19 -7.75 4.06
N ASP A 773 13.50 -7.53 5.34
CA ASP A 773 14.48 -8.36 6.08
C ASP A 773 13.91 -9.72 6.55
N ILE A 774 12.65 -9.99 6.20
CA ILE A 774 11.97 -11.24 6.53
C ILE A 774 12.28 -12.26 5.44
N ALA A 775 13.46 -12.86 5.50
CA ALA A 775 13.92 -13.83 4.53
C ALA A 775 12.87 -14.93 4.25
N ASP A 776 12.56 -15.11 3.00
CA ASP A 776 11.80 -16.21 2.39
C ASP A 776 10.29 -16.32 2.75
N GLN A 777 9.72 -15.41 3.54
CA GLN A 777 8.32 -15.51 3.97
C GLN A 777 7.40 -14.44 3.39
N MET A 778 7.98 -13.33 2.93
CA MET A 778 7.26 -12.19 2.39
C MET A 778 8.03 -11.58 1.23
N THR A 779 7.32 -11.23 0.17
CA THR A 779 7.90 -10.54 -0.98
C THR A 779 7.53 -9.06 -0.94
N TYR A 780 8.24 -8.24 -1.71
CA TYR A 780 7.96 -6.81 -1.81
C TYR A 780 6.51 -6.51 -2.24
N GLU A 781 5.91 -7.40 -3.04
CA GLU A 781 4.51 -7.32 -3.48
C GLU A 781 3.50 -7.50 -2.35
N ASP A 782 3.90 -8.19 -1.28
CA ASP A 782 3.02 -8.48 -0.15
C ASP A 782 2.98 -7.34 0.88
N ILE A 783 3.84 -6.31 0.76
CA ILE A 783 3.83 -5.16 1.66
C ILE A 783 2.49 -4.44 1.58
N PRO A 784 1.75 -4.29 2.69
CA PRO A 784 0.39 -3.77 2.64
C PRO A 784 0.34 -2.28 2.28
N THR A 785 -0.82 -1.89 1.75
CA THR A 785 -1.20 -0.48 1.58
C THR A 785 -2.26 -0.14 2.60
N TYR A 786 -2.02 0.89 3.40
CA TYR A 786 -2.99 1.45 4.32
C TYR A 786 -3.81 2.55 3.62
N THR A 787 -5.12 2.57 3.87
CA THR A 787 -5.99 3.67 3.41
C THR A 787 -6.48 4.41 4.65
N ALA A 788 -6.13 5.70 4.75
CA ALA A 788 -6.56 6.55 5.85
C ALA A 788 -8.09 6.65 5.91
N SER A 789 -8.60 6.89 7.11
CA SER A 789 -10.02 7.11 7.37
C SER A 789 -10.58 8.17 6.43
N LYS A 790 -11.77 7.92 5.87
CA LYS A 790 -12.41 8.82 4.91
C LYS A 790 -13.40 9.73 5.63
N ILE A 791 -13.44 10.98 5.18
CA ILE A 791 -14.52 11.89 5.57
C ILE A 791 -15.83 11.47 4.91
N ASP A 792 -15.76 11.06 3.64
CA ASP A 792 -16.90 10.56 2.88
C ASP A 792 -16.60 9.11 2.45
N PRO A 793 -17.36 8.12 2.93
CA PRO A 793 -17.16 6.72 2.56
C PRO A 793 -17.38 6.43 1.07
N ASP A 794 -18.16 7.26 0.39
CA ASP A 794 -18.51 7.06 -1.02
C ASP A 794 -17.51 7.66 -2.00
N THR A 795 -16.67 8.58 -1.54
CA THR A 795 -15.63 9.20 -2.36
C THR A 795 -14.27 8.64 -1.99
N PRO A 796 -13.71 7.67 -2.76
CA PRO A 796 -12.37 7.19 -2.49
C PRO A 796 -11.38 8.33 -2.73
N SER A 797 -10.74 8.81 -1.65
CA SER A 797 -9.63 9.76 -1.78
C SER A 797 -8.39 8.99 -2.28
N PRO A 798 -7.92 9.20 -3.51
CA PRO A 798 -6.70 8.57 -3.98
C PRO A 798 -5.46 9.08 -3.24
N THR A 799 -5.59 10.17 -2.50
CA THR A 799 -4.51 10.77 -1.71
C THR A 799 -4.37 10.16 -0.32
N GLY A 800 -5.40 9.48 0.17
CA GLY A 800 -5.41 8.82 1.48
C GLY A 800 -4.78 7.42 1.49
N ALA A 801 -4.27 6.91 0.37
CA ALA A 801 -3.58 5.64 0.32
C ALA A 801 -2.09 5.82 0.65
N PHE A 802 -1.60 4.97 1.56
CA PHE A 802 -0.21 4.90 2.00
C PHE A 802 0.33 3.50 1.72
N PRO A 803 0.98 3.27 0.57
CA PRO A 803 1.77 2.07 0.38
C PRO A 803 2.89 2.06 1.43
N LEU A 804 2.95 1.03 2.27
CA LEU A 804 3.88 1.04 3.41
C LEU A 804 5.35 0.86 2.97
N TYR A 805 5.59 0.50 1.72
CA TYR A 805 6.92 0.56 1.12
C TYR A 805 7.36 1.98 0.71
N ASP A 806 6.43 2.95 0.64
CA ASP A 806 6.70 4.36 0.28
C ASP A 806 6.52 5.31 1.47
N THR A 807 6.47 4.78 2.70
CA THR A 807 5.97 5.55 3.84
C THR A 807 6.85 5.34 5.06
N TYR A 808 7.15 6.43 5.77
CA TYR A 808 7.62 6.39 7.15
C TYR A 808 6.41 6.19 8.06
N ASP A 809 6.39 5.12 8.83
CA ASP A 809 5.30 4.77 9.72
C ASP A 809 5.75 4.91 11.19
N PHE A 810 5.18 5.88 11.87
CA PHE A 810 5.46 6.20 13.28
C PHE A 810 4.35 5.75 14.22
N ARG A 811 3.41 4.96 13.74
CA ARG A 811 2.28 4.53 14.57
C ARG A 811 2.73 3.62 15.70
N PRO A 812 2.41 3.95 16.95
CA PRO A 812 2.60 3.05 18.07
C PRO A 812 1.64 1.87 17.99
N ARG A 813 2.01 0.76 18.62
CA ARG A 813 1.19 -0.43 18.73
C ARG A 813 0.52 -0.49 20.11
N VAL A 814 -0.76 -0.80 20.12
CA VAL A 814 -1.47 -1.15 21.36
C VAL A 814 -0.86 -2.43 21.94
N GLU A 815 -0.81 -2.53 23.26
CA GLU A 815 -0.28 -3.71 23.94
C GLU A 815 -1.03 -4.97 23.51
N ASN A 816 -0.29 -6.02 23.19
CA ASN A 816 -0.87 -7.33 22.95
C ASN A 816 -1.46 -7.86 24.26
N ILE A 817 -2.41 -8.77 24.16
CA ILE A 817 -2.98 -9.43 25.34
C ILE A 817 -1.85 -10.13 26.08
N ALA A 818 -1.70 -9.82 27.35
CA ALA A 818 -0.67 -10.38 28.21
C ALA A 818 -0.83 -11.91 28.35
N GLY A 819 0.28 -12.64 28.35
CA GLY A 819 0.33 -14.05 28.75
C GLY A 819 0.21 -15.07 27.64
N THR A 820 0.09 -14.69 26.39
CA THR A 820 0.19 -15.66 25.30
C THR A 820 1.65 -16.01 25.05
N SER A 821 2.00 -17.30 25.15
CA SER A 821 3.33 -17.77 24.82
C SER A 821 3.68 -17.47 23.36
N THR A 822 4.96 -17.29 23.08
CA THR A 822 5.46 -17.12 21.71
C THR A 822 5.22 -18.36 20.85
N GLU A 823 4.97 -19.51 21.44
CA GLU A 823 4.61 -20.73 20.74
C GLU A 823 3.10 -20.90 20.66
N ILE A 824 2.64 -21.24 19.48
CA ILE A 824 1.24 -21.52 19.19
C ILE A 824 0.96 -22.93 19.68
N THR A 825 0.34 -23.02 20.85
CA THR A 825 -0.24 -24.27 21.31
C THR A 825 -1.64 -24.44 20.75
N THR A 826 -2.16 -25.65 20.75
CA THR A 826 -3.51 -25.99 20.23
C THR A 826 -4.67 -25.32 20.97
N THR A 827 -4.38 -24.52 22.01
CA THR A 827 -5.39 -24.01 22.96
C THR A 827 -5.10 -22.60 23.46
N ASP A 828 -4.58 -21.72 22.58
CA ASP A 828 -4.49 -20.31 22.97
C ASP A 828 -5.91 -19.72 22.96
N GLU A 829 -6.47 -19.55 24.15
CA GLU A 829 -7.74 -18.89 24.35
C GLU A 829 -7.51 -17.40 24.53
N ILE A 830 -8.46 -16.59 24.02
CA ILE A 830 -8.53 -15.18 24.36
C ILE A 830 -9.13 -15.12 25.76
N THR A 831 -8.38 -14.61 26.70
CA THR A 831 -8.87 -14.38 28.06
C THR A 831 -8.62 -12.94 28.46
N GLY A 832 -9.53 -12.38 29.25
CA GLY A 832 -9.41 -11.05 29.83
C GLY A 832 -9.79 -9.90 28.91
N ASN A 833 -9.27 -8.71 29.14
CA ASN A 833 -9.64 -7.42 28.55
C ASN A 833 -9.23 -7.25 27.07
N SER A 834 -9.22 -8.29 26.30
CA SER A 834 -8.69 -8.33 24.93
C SER A 834 -9.44 -7.40 23.97
N PHE A 835 -10.63 -6.95 24.37
CA PHE A 835 -11.48 -6.09 23.54
C PHE A 835 -11.94 -4.83 24.26
N ASP A 836 -11.22 -4.44 25.30
CA ASP A 836 -11.56 -3.22 26.03
C ASP A 836 -11.12 -1.99 25.23
N PHE A 837 -12.08 -1.37 24.57
CA PHE A 837 -11.86 -0.10 23.86
C PHE A 837 -11.48 1.06 24.78
N PHE A 838 -11.67 0.93 26.07
CA PHE A 838 -11.41 1.99 27.07
C PHE A 838 -10.03 1.89 27.67
N HIS A 839 -9.64 0.68 28.00
CA HIS A 839 -8.37 0.39 28.65
C HIS A 839 -7.28 0.03 27.65
N ARG A 840 -7.48 0.45 26.37
CA ARG A 840 -6.44 0.38 25.37
C ARG A 840 -5.16 1.00 25.94
N GLN A 841 -4.17 0.17 26.19
CA GLN A 841 -2.90 0.59 26.76
C GLN A 841 -1.82 0.56 25.69
N TYR A 842 -0.89 1.50 25.80
CA TYR A 842 0.30 1.54 25.02
C TYR A 842 1.47 1.20 25.92
N ASP A 843 2.07 0.07 25.68
CA ASP A 843 3.31 -0.32 26.37
C ASP A 843 4.40 0.70 26.02
N GLY A 844 5.04 1.29 27.01
CA GLY A 844 6.12 2.25 26.85
C GLY A 844 7.44 1.65 26.34
N THR A 845 7.46 0.39 25.92
CA THR A 845 8.69 -0.30 25.47
C THR A 845 9.00 -0.03 23.99
N GLY A 846 10.24 -0.23 23.59
CA GLY A 846 10.70 0.03 22.23
C GLY A 846 10.00 -0.78 21.13
N ALA A 847 9.37 -1.92 21.46
CA ALA A 847 8.62 -2.73 20.50
C ALA A 847 7.25 -2.07 20.16
N SER A 848 6.59 -1.49 21.15
CA SER A 848 5.26 -0.90 21.02
C SER A 848 5.30 0.59 20.67
N MET A 849 6.33 1.30 21.10
CA MET A 849 6.44 2.74 20.90
C MET A 849 7.22 3.13 19.64
N SER A 850 6.88 4.28 19.11
CA SER A 850 7.66 5.00 18.09
C SER A 850 7.90 6.41 18.58
N ASP A 851 9.08 6.96 18.28
CA ASP A 851 9.37 8.37 18.58
C ASP A 851 8.64 9.25 17.56
N VAL A 852 7.52 9.86 17.95
CA VAL A 852 6.70 10.69 17.07
C VAL A 852 7.46 11.94 16.66
N PRO A 853 7.51 12.29 15.35
CA PRO A 853 8.15 13.50 14.88
C PRO A 853 7.51 14.77 15.48
N LYS A 854 8.30 15.80 15.68
CA LYS A 854 7.78 17.14 16.01
C LYS A 854 6.91 17.66 14.85
N PRO A 855 5.77 18.33 15.14
CA PRO A 855 4.97 18.98 14.10
C PRO A 855 5.79 19.92 13.22
N ASP A 856 5.47 19.94 11.92
CA ASP A 856 6.08 20.82 10.92
C ASP A 856 7.63 20.70 10.84
N SER A 857 8.16 19.55 11.25
CA SER A 857 9.58 19.25 11.16
C SER A 857 9.89 18.41 9.92
N PHE A 858 11.18 18.28 9.62
CA PHE A 858 11.66 17.51 8.48
C PHE A 858 12.16 16.14 8.92
N ILE A 859 11.80 15.13 8.13
CA ILE A 859 12.41 13.80 8.17
C ILE A 859 13.32 13.72 6.96
N GLN A 860 14.59 13.44 7.17
CA GLN A 860 15.59 13.34 6.11
C GLN A 860 16.20 11.95 6.10
N SER A 861 16.30 11.34 4.91
CA SER A 861 16.97 10.03 4.73
C SER A 861 17.54 9.91 3.32
N ASP A 862 18.49 9.02 3.18
CA ASP A 862 19.00 8.53 1.92
C ASP A 862 18.29 7.22 1.58
N PHE A 863 17.86 7.06 0.34
CA PHE A 863 17.12 5.87 -0.08
C PHE A 863 17.26 5.56 -1.57
N GLU A 864 17.00 4.30 -1.92
CA GLU A 864 16.90 3.84 -3.30
C GLU A 864 15.44 3.62 -3.69
N TYR A 865 15.08 3.94 -4.93
CA TYR A 865 13.74 3.74 -5.47
C TYR A 865 13.79 3.16 -6.89
N TYR A 866 12.82 2.32 -7.23
CA TYR A 866 12.74 1.69 -8.53
C TYR A 866 12.32 2.65 -9.62
N LEU A 867 12.84 2.42 -10.83
CA LEU A 867 12.60 3.26 -11.99
C LEU A 867 11.78 2.55 -13.06
N PRO A 868 10.83 3.23 -13.71
CA PRO A 868 10.14 2.72 -14.88
C PRO A 868 11.03 2.80 -16.13
N TYR A 869 10.67 2.05 -17.16
CA TYR A 869 11.30 2.18 -18.47
C TYR A 869 10.28 2.10 -19.62
N ILE A 870 10.69 2.52 -20.80
CA ILE A 870 9.93 2.35 -22.04
C ILE A 870 10.71 1.45 -22.98
N ALA A 871 10.01 0.50 -23.59
CA ALA A 871 10.56 -0.36 -24.64
C ALA A 871 9.79 -0.18 -25.95
N ASN A 872 10.49 -0.30 -27.08
CA ASN A 872 9.87 -0.41 -28.38
C ASN A 872 9.79 -1.88 -28.79
N ILE A 873 8.65 -2.26 -29.36
CA ILE A 873 8.50 -3.53 -30.06
C ILE A 873 8.68 -3.24 -31.55
N GLU A 874 9.67 -3.85 -32.16
CA GLU A 874 10.02 -3.59 -33.55
C GLU A 874 10.09 -4.91 -34.32
N VAL A 875 9.70 -4.85 -35.58
CA VAL A 875 9.67 -6.00 -36.48
C VAL A 875 10.62 -5.78 -37.63
N SER A 876 11.48 -6.75 -37.88
CA SER A 876 12.42 -6.72 -39.00
C SER A 876 11.74 -7.09 -40.31
N GLU A 877 12.45 -6.86 -41.46
CA GLU A 877 12.02 -7.25 -42.80
C GLU A 877 11.75 -8.78 -42.97
N ARG A 878 12.24 -9.59 -42.02
CA ARG A 878 12.06 -11.06 -42.03
C ARG A 878 11.00 -11.52 -41.02
N GLY A 879 10.25 -10.58 -40.44
CA GLY A 879 9.21 -10.90 -39.48
C GLY A 879 9.73 -11.26 -38.07
N LYS A 880 11.03 -11.06 -37.79
CA LYS A 880 11.53 -11.22 -36.42
C LYS A 880 11.11 -10.05 -35.57
N ILE A 881 10.37 -10.33 -34.51
CA ILE A 881 9.98 -9.35 -33.51
C ILE A 881 11.11 -9.22 -32.48
N SER A 882 11.42 -8.01 -32.07
CA SER A 882 12.43 -7.72 -31.06
C SER A 882 11.93 -6.62 -30.12
N ILE A 883 12.30 -6.73 -28.84
CA ILE A 883 12.01 -5.73 -27.83
C ILE A 883 13.30 -4.95 -27.56
N PHE A 884 13.24 -3.64 -27.75
CA PHE A 884 14.36 -2.73 -27.46
C PHE A 884 14.00 -1.89 -26.25
N ARG A 885 14.72 -2.14 -25.17
CA ARG A 885 14.53 -1.42 -23.92
C ARG A 885 15.25 -0.07 -23.96
N GLY A 886 14.57 0.99 -23.55
CA GLY A 886 15.15 2.29 -23.28
C GLY A 886 15.82 2.34 -21.90
N PRO A 887 16.53 3.42 -21.58
CA PRO A 887 17.08 3.63 -20.25
C PRO A 887 15.95 3.79 -19.23
N ALA A 888 16.15 3.19 -18.06
CA ALA A 888 15.28 3.42 -16.92
C ALA A 888 15.54 4.82 -16.36
N ALA A 889 14.48 5.55 -16.07
CA ALA A 889 14.52 6.89 -15.50
C ALA A 889 13.18 7.23 -14.88
N GLU A 890 13.12 8.23 -14.00
CA GLU A 890 11.84 8.72 -13.42
C GLU A 890 10.83 9.13 -14.51
N VAL A 891 11.33 9.78 -15.57
CA VAL A 891 10.57 10.07 -16.79
C VAL A 891 11.26 9.37 -17.95
N PRO A 892 10.94 8.09 -18.21
CA PRO A 892 11.65 7.29 -19.20
C PRO A 892 11.37 7.80 -20.61
N LYS A 893 12.40 7.70 -21.44
CA LYS A 893 12.30 8.02 -22.86
C LYS A 893 12.35 6.73 -23.69
N PRO A 894 11.56 6.67 -24.76
CA PRO A 894 11.62 5.52 -25.65
C PRO A 894 12.99 5.45 -26.34
N PRO A 895 13.50 4.24 -26.62
CA PRO A 895 14.71 4.07 -27.41
C PRO A 895 14.49 4.56 -28.84
N ALA A 896 15.57 4.89 -29.54
CA ALA A 896 15.51 5.25 -30.96
C ALA A 896 15.02 4.03 -31.77
N VAL A 897 14.16 4.28 -32.75
CA VAL A 897 13.68 3.22 -33.66
C VAL A 897 14.84 2.77 -34.58
N HIS A 898 14.99 1.46 -34.70
CA HIS A 898 16.03 0.90 -35.57
C HIS A 898 15.72 1.19 -37.06
N PRO A 899 16.65 1.73 -37.85
CA PRO A 899 16.37 2.20 -39.20
C PRO A 899 15.86 1.13 -40.18
N SER A 900 16.13 -0.15 -39.92
CA SER A 900 15.70 -1.28 -40.76
C SER A 900 14.49 -2.02 -40.23
N MET A 901 13.88 -1.54 -39.17
CA MET A 901 12.73 -2.19 -38.52
C MET A 901 11.51 -1.28 -38.48
N MET A 902 10.33 -1.89 -38.40
CA MET A 902 9.07 -1.20 -38.24
C MET A 902 8.69 -1.27 -36.75
N LYS A 903 8.54 -0.13 -36.09
CA LYS A 903 8.03 -0.05 -34.74
C LYS A 903 6.54 -0.34 -34.72
N VAL A 904 6.09 -1.38 -34.03
CA VAL A 904 4.67 -1.78 -33.97
C VAL A 904 3.98 -1.39 -32.68
N ALA A 905 4.73 -1.27 -31.60
CA ALA A 905 4.19 -0.77 -30.34
C ALA A 905 5.29 -0.17 -29.46
N GLN A 906 4.83 0.58 -28.49
CA GLN A 906 5.61 1.11 -27.38
C GLN A 906 5.04 0.59 -26.10
N VAL A 907 5.87 0.07 -25.21
CA VAL A 907 5.48 -0.52 -23.94
C VAL A 907 6.06 0.32 -22.82
N PHE A 908 5.21 0.82 -21.95
CA PHE A 908 5.62 1.43 -20.69
C PHE A 908 5.53 0.38 -19.58
N VAL A 909 6.65 0.14 -18.91
CA VAL A 909 6.77 -0.78 -17.80
C VAL A 909 6.98 0.03 -16.53
N PRO A 910 6.01 0.03 -15.60
CA PRO A 910 6.09 0.84 -14.39
C PRO A 910 7.19 0.35 -13.45
N ALA A 911 7.62 1.22 -12.54
CA ALA A 911 8.62 0.88 -11.54
C ALA A 911 8.19 -0.35 -10.74
N PHE A 912 9.12 -1.26 -10.51
CA PHE A 912 8.94 -2.58 -9.90
C PHE A 912 8.01 -3.52 -10.69
N THR A 913 6.91 -3.07 -11.26
CA THR A 913 5.89 -3.87 -11.99
C THR A 913 5.32 -4.98 -11.10
N PHE A 914 4.30 -4.69 -10.35
CA PHE A 914 3.66 -5.65 -9.44
C PHE A 914 2.85 -6.71 -10.20
N ALA A 915 2.16 -6.29 -11.25
CA ALA A 915 1.29 -7.18 -12.03
C ALA A 915 1.36 -6.87 -13.54
N PRO A 916 1.11 -7.86 -14.40
CA PRO A 916 1.11 -7.67 -15.86
C PRO A 916 0.14 -6.59 -16.35
N GLN A 917 -0.97 -6.41 -15.64
CA GLN A 917 -2.01 -5.44 -15.98
C GLN A 917 -1.57 -3.97 -15.85
N GLU A 918 -0.50 -3.70 -15.11
CA GLU A 918 0.07 -2.36 -14.96
C GLU A 918 0.86 -1.91 -16.19
N VAL A 919 1.28 -2.86 -17.02
CA VAL A 919 2.04 -2.56 -18.23
C VAL A 919 1.14 -1.94 -19.28
N GLN A 920 1.52 -0.76 -19.74
CA GLN A 920 0.75 -0.02 -20.74
C GLN A 920 1.35 -0.19 -22.12
N ILE A 921 0.54 -0.63 -23.08
CA ILE A 921 0.97 -0.83 -24.47
C ILE A 921 0.27 0.18 -25.37
N LYS A 922 1.07 1.02 -26.00
CA LYS A 922 0.64 1.96 -27.02
C LYS A 922 0.97 1.39 -28.39
N ARG A 923 -0.04 0.98 -29.15
CA ARG A 923 0.12 0.45 -30.51
C ARG A 923 0.41 1.58 -31.49
N GLU A 924 1.32 1.35 -32.41
CA GLU A 924 1.52 2.23 -33.55
C GLU A 924 0.63 1.77 -34.70
N ARG A 925 -0.02 2.71 -35.34
CA ARG A 925 -0.84 2.44 -36.53
C ARG A 925 -0.03 2.69 -37.79
N HIS A 926 0.33 1.61 -38.49
CA HIS A 926 0.92 1.66 -39.80
C HIS A 926 -0.15 1.36 -40.84
N GLN A 927 -0.78 2.39 -41.36
CA GLN A 927 -1.87 2.26 -42.31
C GLN A 927 -1.36 2.66 -43.70
N ARG A 928 -1.70 1.87 -44.70
CA ARG A 928 -1.49 2.23 -46.09
C ARG A 928 -2.58 3.25 -46.50
N TYR A 929 -2.14 4.42 -46.92
CA TYR A 929 -3.03 5.45 -47.47
C TYR A 929 -3.24 5.20 -48.94
N THR A 930 -4.50 5.18 -49.36
CA THR A 930 -4.86 5.16 -50.79
C THR A 930 -4.78 6.56 -51.39
N MET A 931 -4.73 6.66 -52.70
CA MET A 931 -4.74 7.97 -53.38
C MET A 931 -6.01 8.77 -53.03
N LYS A 932 -7.11 8.08 -52.72
CA LYS A 932 -8.34 8.72 -52.22
C LYS A 932 -8.13 9.34 -50.84
N ASP A 933 -7.49 8.61 -49.93
CA ASP A 933 -7.21 9.10 -48.56
C ASP A 933 -6.25 10.29 -48.61
N ILE A 934 -5.25 10.25 -49.50
CA ILE A 934 -4.29 11.34 -49.70
C ILE A 934 -5.02 12.57 -50.23
N GLY A 935 -5.93 12.40 -51.20
CA GLY A 935 -6.74 13.48 -51.71
C GLY A 935 -7.71 14.09 -50.67
N GLU A 936 -8.20 13.28 -49.73
CA GLU A 936 -8.98 13.78 -48.60
C GLU A 936 -8.12 14.55 -47.59
N ILE A 937 -6.89 14.08 -47.33
CA ILE A 937 -5.89 14.79 -46.49
C ILE A 937 -5.51 16.11 -47.13
N GLU A 938 -5.27 16.14 -48.45
CA GLU A 938 -4.95 17.37 -49.19
C GLU A 938 -6.06 18.41 -49.03
N LYS A 939 -7.31 18.00 -49.18
CA LYS A 939 -8.48 18.89 -48.97
C LYS A 939 -8.53 19.41 -47.53
N ARG A 940 -8.25 18.58 -46.56
CA ARG A 940 -8.19 18.99 -45.15
C ARG A 940 -7.08 20.00 -44.88
N VAL A 941 -5.91 19.78 -45.48
CA VAL A 941 -4.77 20.71 -45.36
C VAL A 941 -5.13 22.05 -46.01
N GLN A 942 -5.71 22.05 -47.22
CA GLN A 942 -6.19 23.26 -47.89
C GLN A 942 -7.21 24.02 -47.04
N ASN A 943 -8.12 23.30 -46.40
CA ASN A 943 -9.08 23.93 -45.48
C ASN A 943 -8.39 24.55 -44.27
N VAL A 944 -7.43 23.85 -43.67
CA VAL A 944 -6.64 24.35 -42.53
C VAL A 944 -5.86 25.60 -42.94
N GLU A 945 -5.19 25.57 -44.10
CA GLU A 945 -4.49 26.74 -44.64
C GLU A 945 -5.43 27.93 -44.84
N TYR A 946 -6.61 27.67 -45.41
CA TYR A 946 -7.63 28.71 -45.60
C TYR A 946 -8.06 29.30 -44.26
N TYR A 947 -8.48 28.48 -43.29
CA TYR A 947 -8.91 28.98 -41.98
C TYR A 947 -7.76 29.61 -41.18
N THR A 948 -6.54 29.12 -41.31
CA THR A 948 -5.37 29.74 -40.68
C THR A 948 -5.08 31.12 -41.30
N SER A 949 -5.13 31.22 -42.61
CA SER A 949 -4.95 32.49 -43.30
C SER A 949 -6.06 33.50 -42.95
N LEU A 950 -7.31 33.02 -42.89
CA LEU A 950 -8.45 33.85 -42.46
C LEU A 950 -8.28 34.32 -41.02
N ASN A 951 -7.93 33.42 -40.10
CA ASN A 951 -7.69 33.75 -38.67
C ASN A 951 -6.52 34.76 -38.50
N LEU A 952 -5.44 34.58 -39.27
CA LEU A 952 -4.34 35.54 -39.28
C LEU A 952 -4.75 36.91 -39.78
N LEU A 953 -5.61 36.95 -40.87
CA LEU A 953 -6.16 38.21 -41.39
C LEU A 953 -7.12 38.87 -40.40
N GLU A 954 -7.99 38.08 -39.74
CA GLU A 954 -8.89 38.60 -38.72
C GLU A 954 -8.10 39.12 -37.51
N ARG A 955 -7.08 38.42 -37.07
CA ARG A 955 -6.21 38.86 -35.99
C ARG A 955 -5.42 40.12 -36.36
N SER A 956 -4.88 40.18 -37.58
CA SER A 956 -4.21 41.36 -38.09
C SER A 956 -5.16 42.55 -38.21
N ALA A 957 -6.42 42.28 -38.54
CA ALA A 957 -7.45 43.34 -38.61
C ALA A 957 -7.89 43.82 -37.21
N GLN A 958 -7.94 42.89 -36.22
CA GLN A 958 -8.20 43.23 -34.82
C GLN A 958 -7.03 43.98 -34.16
N ASP A 959 -5.81 43.63 -34.51
CA ASP A 959 -4.58 44.26 -33.97
C ASP A 959 -4.26 45.58 -34.65
N LEU A 960 -5.00 45.97 -35.72
CA LEU A 960 -4.79 47.22 -36.45
C LEU A 960 -5.49 48.38 -35.73
N GLU A 961 -4.89 48.80 -34.63
CA GLU A 961 -5.30 50.00 -33.92
C GLU A 961 -4.68 51.23 -34.55
N VAL A 962 -5.47 52.04 -35.20
CA VAL A 962 -5.05 53.38 -35.62
C VAL A 962 -5.56 54.39 -34.60
N THR A 963 -4.72 54.77 -33.70
CA THR A 963 -5.04 55.72 -32.64
C THR A 963 -4.80 57.18 -33.09
N ASP A 964 -5.61 58.09 -32.61
CA ASP A 964 -5.40 59.54 -32.77
C ASP A 964 -4.34 60.07 -31.78
N ALA A 965 -4.05 61.35 -31.81
CA ALA A 965 -3.08 62.00 -30.94
C ALA A 965 -3.42 61.93 -29.42
N ASN A 966 -4.66 61.51 -29.07
CA ASN A 966 -5.15 61.33 -27.71
C ASN A 966 -5.24 59.86 -27.30
N GLY A 967 -4.77 58.95 -28.15
CA GLY A 967 -4.78 57.49 -27.84
C GLY A 967 -6.13 56.82 -28.12
N LEU A 968 -7.08 57.50 -28.79
CA LEU A 968 -8.37 56.94 -29.12
C LEU A 968 -8.31 56.23 -30.48
N ASN A 969 -8.82 54.98 -30.52
CA ASN A 969 -8.85 54.18 -31.74
C ASN A 969 -9.78 54.82 -32.78
N ARG A 970 -9.25 55.05 -34.00
CA ARG A 970 -10.02 55.65 -35.13
C ARG A 970 -11.03 54.68 -35.78
N PHE A 971 -10.80 53.40 -35.63
CA PHE A 971 -11.69 52.35 -36.11
C PHE A 971 -12.53 51.83 -34.94
N LYS A 972 -13.85 51.81 -35.16
CA LYS A 972 -14.80 51.27 -34.21
C LYS A 972 -15.30 49.94 -34.72
N SER A 973 -15.25 48.90 -33.89
CA SER A 973 -15.91 47.63 -34.17
C SER A 973 -17.34 47.67 -33.64
N GLY A 974 -18.25 47.05 -34.33
CA GLY A 974 -19.65 46.94 -33.94
C GLY A 974 -20.62 47.24 -35.09
N PHE A 975 -21.88 47.30 -34.77
CA PHE A 975 -22.91 47.64 -35.72
C PHE A 975 -22.91 49.15 -35.94
N VAL A 976 -22.90 49.54 -37.21
CA VAL A 976 -23.08 50.97 -37.58
C VAL A 976 -24.58 51.29 -37.48
N VAL A 977 -24.91 52.12 -36.56
CA VAL A 977 -26.27 52.61 -36.37
C VAL A 977 -26.35 54.12 -36.76
N ASP A 978 -27.52 54.57 -37.12
CA ASP A 978 -27.76 55.97 -37.36
C ASP A 978 -27.42 56.77 -36.08
N ASN A 979 -26.76 57.89 -36.25
CA ASN A 979 -26.42 58.81 -35.18
C ASN A 979 -27.61 59.53 -34.56
N PHE A 980 -28.82 59.19 -35.02
CA PHE A 980 -30.09 59.81 -34.61
C PHE A 980 -30.19 61.30 -34.81
N ALA A 981 -29.21 61.91 -35.46
CA ALA A 981 -29.24 63.33 -35.75
C ALA A 981 -30.29 63.69 -36.87
N GLY A 982 -30.76 62.70 -37.63
CA GLY A 982 -31.67 62.79 -38.68
C GLY A 982 -33.10 62.30 -38.41
N HIS A 983 -33.52 62.20 -37.19
CA HIS A 983 -34.83 61.66 -36.77
C HIS A 983 -36.05 62.35 -37.39
N ARG A 984 -35.85 63.52 -37.99
CA ARG A 984 -36.90 64.20 -38.67
C ARG A 984 -37.28 63.58 -40.05
N THR A 985 -36.45 62.61 -40.48
CA THR A 985 -36.71 61.95 -41.79
C THR A 985 -37.26 60.51 -41.59
N GLY A 986 -37.33 60.00 -40.40
CA GLY A 986 -37.97 58.72 -40.08
C GLY A 986 -39.39 58.91 -39.59
N ASP A 987 -40.31 58.08 -40.02
CA ASP A 987 -41.68 58.07 -39.53
C ASP A 987 -41.76 57.43 -38.14
N ILE A 988 -41.56 58.23 -37.12
CA ILE A 988 -41.67 57.83 -35.72
C ILE A 988 -43.09 57.43 -35.30
N GLY A 989 -44.09 57.73 -36.12
CA GLY A 989 -45.46 57.28 -35.88
C GLY A 989 -45.73 55.85 -36.38
N ASN A 990 -44.86 55.28 -37.17
CA ASN A 990 -45.02 53.93 -37.69
C ASN A 990 -44.69 52.86 -36.61
N PRO A 991 -45.61 51.96 -36.24
CA PRO A 991 -45.39 50.94 -35.21
C PRO A 991 -44.25 49.92 -35.54
N ASP A 992 -43.84 49.84 -36.80
CA ASP A 992 -42.73 49.00 -37.26
C ASP A 992 -41.38 49.71 -37.19
N TYR A 993 -41.36 51.05 -36.93
CA TYR A 993 -40.09 51.76 -36.70
C TYR A 993 -39.50 51.45 -35.35
N LYS A 994 -38.50 50.60 -35.33
CA LYS A 994 -37.79 50.15 -34.08
C LYS A 994 -36.35 50.61 -34.10
N VAL A 995 -35.98 51.34 -33.09
CA VAL A 995 -34.61 51.80 -32.87
C VAL A 995 -34.08 51.16 -31.62
N SER A 996 -32.95 50.50 -31.75
CA SER A 996 -32.22 49.87 -30.61
C SER A 996 -31.03 50.76 -30.29
N ILE A 997 -30.89 51.15 -29.01
CA ILE A 997 -29.76 51.88 -28.50
C ILE A 997 -29.00 50.90 -27.57
N ASP A 998 -27.72 50.75 -27.79
CA ASP A 998 -26.87 50.05 -26.85
C ASP A 998 -26.53 51.00 -25.69
N PRO A 999 -26.97 50.70 -24.45
CA PRO A 999 -26.73 51.62 -23.33
C PRO A 999 -25.28 51.60 -22.82
N GLU A 1000 -24.45 50.71 -23.32
CA GLU A 1000 -23.05 50.58 -22.89
C GLU A 1000 -22.06 51.35 -23.80
N ASN A 1001 -22.48 51.95 -24.88
CA ASN A 1001 -21.66 52.76 -25.81
C ASN A 1001 -22.08 54.21 -25.85
#